data_dbbe725ff83ed3f66b60830869ed5882
#
_entry.id   dbbe725ff83ed3f66b60830869ed5882
#
_cell.length_a   1.000
_cell.length_b   1.000
_cell.length_c   1.000
_cell.angle_alpha   90.00
_cell.angle_beta   90.00
_cell.angle_gamma   90.00
#
_symmetry.space_group_name_H-M   'P 1'
#
loop_
_entity.id
_entity.type
_entity.pdbx_description
1 polymer ?
#
loop_
_entity_poly.entity_id
_entity_poly.type
_entity_poly.pdbx_seq_one_letter_code
_entity_poly.pdbx_strand_id
1 'polypeptide(L)'
;MRATIQLVVMLSTPLTLPAQAPLSHDLMPVPASVTLSSEQLRIDSNFAVAIVRHRDVRLERAITRTITRLEGRVGMPLSRRFGSDRGATLVIDVAGPGFRVPDPAEDESYDLNVSASQAVLTAPTVVGAMRGLETFLQLQAADGHGVFAQGAEIRDAPRFRWRGLLLDVSRHFEPVDVIKRTLDGMAVVKLNVFHWHLSDDQGFRVESLRLPRLQQLGSDSLFYTQEQIRDIVAYAADRGIRVMPEFDMPGHSSAWFVGYPNLASGPGPFEIARTWGTFAPTMDPTKESTYRFLDTFIGEMVALFPDHYWHVGGDEVEPKQWHENPAIQAWMKGHGIANEVALHTAFNKRLFAIVQKHDKIPVGWDEIFQPDLPTAAVIQSWRSSEALGASAKAGFRGILSAPYYIDHQKATSEFYLPDPIPAGSDLTGAERALVLGGEACMWSEYITPETIDSRIWPRLAAIAERFWSPGSVNDVTDMYRRLEVTSRRLGEVGLGHEDHTRRMVRRLAGDSAPLFEALLDYVRPRDFGGSGTSQMVPHTQLIDAAVADPHATWDLAGRARRAGTGDVAAATQLRADFRRMTGFYSRLLAVKDRIPEATDALQVAGALDQLGHVGLEALDFAARRTSPGPQWRVDADSALAAVAPDRMRQWQLRPVVADAVRLLVDAARALPSPGGSL
;
A
#
# COMPACT_ATOMS: atom_id res chain seq x y z
N MET A 1 -78.49 33.86 36.94
CA MET A 1 -77.76 33.45 35.75
C MET A 1 -76.26 33.61 36.01
N ARG A 2 -75.55 32.52 36.34
CA ARG A 2 -74.07 32.51 36.51
C ARG A 2 -73.46 31.94 35.23
N ALA A 3 -72.70 32.69 34.50
CA ALA A 3 -71.94 32.27 33.33
C ALA A 3 -70.61 31.63 33.81
N THR A 4 -70.37 30.37 33.44
CA THR A 4 -69.14 29.63 33.68
C THR A 4 -68.24 29.84 32.45
N ILE A 5 -67.06 30.50 32.63
CA ILE A 5 -66.04 30.62 31.59
C ILE A 5 -65.14 29.39 31.72
N GLN A 6 -65.10 28.53 30.65
CA GLN A 6 -64.15 27.48 30.51
C GLN A 6 -62.84 28.01 29.88
N LEU A 7 -61.75 27.92 30.62
CA LEU A 7 -60.40 28.24 30.20
C LEU A 7 -59.81 27.04 29.42
N VAL A 8 -59.62 27.16 28.13
CA VAL A 8 -58.92 26.15 27.29
C VAL A 8 -57.43 26.44 27.39
N VAL A 9 -56.69 25.60 28.12
CA VAL A 9 -55.22 25.60 28.14
C VAL A 9 -54.72 24.82 26.95
N MET A 10 -54.20 25.46 25.94
CA MET A 10 -53.45 24.82 24.83
C MET A 10 -52.05 24.47 25.34
N LEU A 11 -51.81 23.15 25.54
CA LEU A 11 -50.47 22.59 25.75
C LEU A 11 -49.73 22.64 24.43
N SER A 12 -48.76 23.57 24.28
CA SER A 12 -47.80 23.57 23.20
C SER A 12 -46.73 22.49 23.49
N THR A 13 -46.78 21.35 22.79
CA THR A 13 -45.71 20.39 22.74
C THR A 13 -44.53 21.03 22.00
N PRO A 14 -43.28 21.02 22.56
CA PRO A 14 -42.14 21.47 21.82
C PRO A 14 -41.86 20.53 20.66
N LEU A 15 -41.85 21.04 19.44
CA LEU A 15 -41.32 20.34 18.25
C LEU A 15 -39.82 20.13 18.47
N THR A 16 -39.43 18.94 18.87
CA THR A 16 -38.04 18.52 18.79
C THR A 16 -37.69 18.38 17.33
N LEU A 17 -36.90 19.34 16.80
CA LEU A 17 -36.23 19.19 15.51
C LEU A 17 -35.42 17.88 15.55
N PRO A 18 -35.47 17.03 14.51
CA PRO A 18 -34.61 15.88 14.44
C PRO A 18 -33.17 16.35 14.51
N ALA A 19 -32.38 15.72 15.40
CA ALA A 19 -30.95 15.97 15.45
C ALA A 19 -30.37 15.75 14.05
N GLN A 20 -29.71 16.78 13.48
CA GLN A 20 -29.02 16.65 12.22
C GLN A 20 -28.04 15.49 12.32
N ALA A 21 -28.07 14.55 11.36
CA ALA A 21 -27.09 13.48 11.29
C ALA A 21 -25.69 14.11 11.29
N PRO A 22 -24.72 13.53 12.03
CA PRO A 22 -23.36 14.04 12.05
C PRO A 22 -22.81 14.10 10.62
N LEU A 23 -22.15 15.21 10.29
CA LEU A 23 -21.51 15.39 8.99
C LEU A 23 -20.44 14.30 8.82
N SER A 24 -20.46 13.58 7.71
CA SER A 24 -19.44 12.59 7.36
C SER A 24 -18.29 13.25 6.61
N HIS A 25 -17.08 12.69 6.72
CA HIS A 25 -15.90 13.16 6.00
C HIS A 25 -15.28 12.06 5.13
N ASP A 26 -14.46 12.49 4.15
CA ASP A 26 -13.71 11.60 3.25
C ASP A 26 -12.19 11.71 3.48
N LEU A 27 -11.79 11.98 4.74
CA LEU A 27 -10.38 12.08 5.11
C LEU A 27 -9.76 10.68 5.19
N MET A 28 -8.62 10.50 4.54
CA MET A 28 -7.81 9.28 4.61
C MET A 28 -6.31 9.64 4.49
N PRO A 29 -5.49 9.35 5.50
CA PRO A 29 -5.83 8.75 6.80
C PRO A 29 -6.78 9.60 7.66
N VAL A 30 -7.61 8.95 8.47
CA VAL A 30 -8.49 9.63 9.44
C VAL A 30 -7.65 10.29 10.52
N PRO A 31 -7.84 11.61 10.78
CA PRO A 31 -7.14 12.31 11.85
C PRO A 31 -7.46 11.76 13.25
N ALA A 32 -6.56 12.01 14.21
CA ALA A 32 -6.75 11.60 15.61
C ALA A 32 -8.01 12.24 16.23
N SER A 33 -8.35 13.46 15.82
CA SER A 33 -9.60 14.14 16.20
C SER A 33 -10.08 15.02 15.04
N VAL A 34 -11.37 14.92 14.70
CA VAL A 34 -12.02 15.74 13.68
C VAL A 34 -13.43 16.11 14.10
N THR A 35 -13.76 17.40 14.03
CA THR A 35 -15.10 17.93 14.21
C THR A 35 -15.43 18.78 12.99
N LEU A 36 -16.45 18.42 12.24
CA LEU A 36 -16.91 19.19 11.08
C LEU A 36 -17.96 20.23 11.48
N SER A 37 -17.99 21.36 10.80
CA SER A 37 -19.04 22.36 10.89
C SER A 37 -19.73 22.58 9.53
N SER A 38 -20.83 23.30 9.50
CA SER A 38 -21.51 23.67 8.24
C SER A 38 -20.86 24.85 7.51
N GLU A 39 -19.81 25.43 8.07
CA GLU A 39 -19.08 26.54 7.45
C GLU A 39 -18.35 26.09 6.18
N GLN A 40 -18.16 27.04 5.26
CA GLN A 40 -17.51 26.80 3.96
C GLN A 40 -16.54 27.93 3.68
N LEU A 41 -15.26 27.65 3.61
CA LEU A 41 -14.23 28.58 3.17
C LEU A 41 -14.10 28.52 1.65
N ARG A 42 -14.55 29.58 0.95
CA ARG A 42 -14.47 29.63 -0.53
C ARG A 42 -13.04 29.76 -1.01
N ILE A 43 -12.72 29.03 -2.09
CA ILE A 43 -11.42 29.10 -2.77
C ILE A 43 -11.66 29.81 -4.11
N ASP A 44 -11.30 31.07 -4.17
CA ASP A 44 -11.51 31.94 -5.35
C ASP A 44 -10.23 32.75 -5.67
N SER A 45 -10.35 33.74 -6.57
CA SER A 45 -9.24 34.62 -6.97
C SER A 45 -8.60 35.43 -5.84
N ASN A 46 -9.25 35.56 -4.69
CA ASN A 46 -8.75 36.26 -3.51
C ASN A 46 -7.99 35.33 -2.55
N PHE A 47 -7.91 34.03 -2.87
CA PHE A 47 -7.18 33.07 -2.05
C PHE A 47 -5.74 33.49 -1.87
N ALA A 48 -5.35 33.73 -0.63
CA ALA A 48 -4.03 34.20 -0.25
C ALA A 48 -3.44 33.31 0.84
N VAL A 49 -2.14 33.10 0.82
CA VAL A 49 -1.40 32.29 1.80
C VAL A 49 -0.43 33.17 2.57
N ALA A 50 -0.43 33.05 3.90
CA ALA A 50 0.57 33.63 4.78
C ALA A 50 1.38 32.55 5.51
N ILE A 51 2.67 32.78 5.64
CA ILE A 51 3.59 31.98 6.46
C ILE A 51 4.01 32.84 7.66
N VAL A 52 3.74 32.36 8.86
CA VAL A 52 4.11 33.04 10.09
C VAL A 52 5.07 32.21 10.94
N ARG A 53 5.86 32.88 11.77
CA ARG A 53 6.98 32.36 12.58
C ARG A 53 8.13 31.82 11.76
N HIS A 54 8.10 30.52 11.44
CA HIS A 54 9.20 29.88 10.69
C HIS A 54 8.89 29.77 9.20
N ARG A 55 9.87 30.16 8.37
CA ARG A 55 9.79 30.10 6.91
C ARG A 55 11.02 29.41 6.36
N ASP A 56 10.83 28.37 5.55
CA ASP A 56 11.91 27.70 4.83
C ASP A 56 11.46 27.26 3.42
N VAL A 57 12.45 26.89 2.59
CA VAL A 57 12.22 26.55 1.18
C VAL A 57 11.38 25.28 1.01
N ARG A 58 11.46 24.32 1.93
CA ARG A 58 10.67 23.06 1.86
C ARG A 58 9.19 23.37 2.06
N LEU A 59 8.88 24.26 3.03
CA LEU A 59 7.51 24.72 3.27
C LEU A 59 6.96 25.49 2.07
N GLU A 60 7.74 26.39 1.48
CA GLU A 60 7.31 27.15 0.29
C GLU A 60 7.04 26.24 -0.91
N ARG A 61 7.86 25.20 -1.12
CA ARG A 61 7.64 24.19 -2.15
C ARG A 61 6.38 23.35 -1.87
N ALA A 62 6.14 22.97 -0.62
CA ALA A 62 4.93 22.25 -0.22
C ALA A 62 3.67 23.09 -0.48
N ILE A 63 3.67 24.38 -0.10
CA ILE A 63 2.58 25.32 -0.38
C ILE A 63 2.38 25.47 -1.90
N THR A 64 3.47 25.56 -2.67
CA THR A 64 3.40 25.65 -4.14
C THR A 64 2.72 24.42 -4.75
N ARG A 65 3.04 23.20 -4.27
CA ARG A 65 2.35 21.96 -4.70
C ARG A 65 0.87 21.98 -4.32
N THR A 66 0.54 22.44 -3.10
CA THR A 66 -0.85 22.61 -2.64
C THR A 66 -1.62 23.55 -3.55
N ILE A 67 -1.07 24.73 -3.86
CA ILE A 67 -1.68 25.72 -4.76
C ILE A 67 -1.88 25.12 -6.16
N THR A 68 -0.89 24.41 -6.71
CA THR A 68 -1.03 23.78 -8.02
C THR A 68 -2.20 22.79 -8.08
N ARG A 69 -2.42 22.01 -7.02
CA ARG A 69 -3.58 21.10 -6.94
C ARG A 69 -4.89 21.87 -6.79
N LEU A 70 -4.91 22.97 -6.00
CA LEU A 70 -6.09 23.85 -5.91
C LEU A 70 -6.42 24.49 -7.26
N GLU A 71 -5.42 25.01 -7.99
CA GLU A 71 -5.59 25.57 -9.34
C GLU A 71 -6.25 24.58 -10.29
N GLY A 72 -5.83 23.30 -10.24
CA GLY A 72 -6.47 22.22 -11.00
C GLY A 72 -7.95 22.02 -10.67
N ARG A 73 -8.33 22.19 -9.39
CA ARG A 73 -9.72 22.03 -8.94
C ARG A 73 -10.60 23.24 -9.22
N VAL A 74 -10.06 24.46 -9.07
CA VAL A 74 -10.82 25.70 -9.31
C VAL A 74 -10.82 26.15 -10.77
N GLY A 75 -9.92 25.60 -11.60
CA GLY A 75 -9.80 25.94 -13.01
C GLY A 75 -9.24 27.35 -13.28
N MET A 76 -8.55 27.97 -12.30
CA MET A 76 -7.96 29.28 -12.45
C MET A 76 -6.62 29.38 -11.71
N PRO A 77 -5.69 30.30 -12.12
CA PRO A 77 -4.45 30.54 -11.38
C PRO A 77 -4.73 31.20 -10.04
N LEU A 78 -3.98 30.80 -9.00
CA LEU A 78 -4.00 31.37 -7.66
C LEU A 78 -2.68 32.07 -7.36
N SER A 79 -2.70 33.01 -6.38
CA SER A 79 -1.49 33.74 -5.98
C SER A 79 -0.45 32.81 -5.37
N ARG A 80 0.80 32.90 -5.85
CA ARG A 80 1.98 32.21 -5.29
C ARG A 80 2.88 33.17 -4.49
N ARG A 81 2.33 34.31 -4.06
CA ARG A 81 3.02 35.24 -3.16
C ARG A 81 2.62 34.91 -1.73
N PHE A 82 3.60 34.51 -0.94
CA PHE A 82 3.39 34.14 0.45
C PHE A 82 3.70 35.32 1.36
N GLY A 83 2.65 35.93 1.91
CA GLY A 83 2.74 37.04 2.87
C GLY A 83 3.05 36.55 4.28
N SER A 84 3.00 37.50 5.22
CA SER A 84 2.99 37.26 6.67
C SER A 84 1.73 37.79 7.34
N ASP A 85 0.76 38.26 6.55
CA ASP A 85 -0.50 38.82 7.04
C ASP A 85 -1.40 37.71 7.58
N ARG A 86 -1.72 37.80 8.86
CA ARG A 86 -2.65 36.86 9.51
C ARG A 86 -4.09 36.97 9.02
N GLY A 87 -4.43 37.96 8.20
CA GLY A 87 -5.71 38.07 7.50
C GLY A 87 -5.81 37.28 6.20
N ALA A 88 -4.76 36.55 5.77
CA ALA A 88 -4.78 35.71 4.58
C ALA A 88 -5.80 34.56 4.73
N THR A 89 -6.30 34.06 3.61
CA THR A 89 -7.29 32.96 3.55
C THR A 89 -6.75 31.66 4.18
N LEU A 90 -5.48 31.34 3.93
CA LEU A 90 -4.76 30.24 4.56
C LEU A 90 -3.54 30.79 5.32
N VAL A 91 -3.55 30.65 6.64
CA VAL A 91 -2.43 31.02 7.51
C VAL A 91 -1.72 29.74 7.95
N ILE A 92 -0.40 29.68 7.73
CA ILE A 92 0.44 28.55 8.12
C ILE A 92 1.42 29.02 9.18
N ASP A 93 1.23 28.55 10.41
CA ASP A 93 1.97 28.96 11.60
C ASP A 93 2.88 27.81 12.06
N VAL A 94 4.17 27.85 11.69
CA VAL A 94 5.14 26.79 11.97
C VAL A 94 6.11 27.24 13.05
N ALA A 95 6.31 26.45 14.10
CA ALA A 95 7.17 26.80 15.23
C ALA A 95 8.67 26.74 14.88
N GLY A 96 9.09 25.74 14.08
CA GLY A 96 10.49 25.55 13.75
C GLY A 96 10.70 24.65 12.52
N PRO A 97 11.97 24.45 12.10
CA PRO A 97 12.29 23.71 10.88
C PRO A 97 12.02 22.22 10.96
N GLY A 98 12.04 21.63 12.18
CA GLY A 98 12.19 20.18 12.34
C GLY A 98 13.59 19.69 11.94
N PHE A 99 13.74 18.40 11.65
CA PHE A 99 15.00 17.83 11.22
C PHE A 99 15.31 18.21 9.75
N ARG A 100 16.57 18.50 9.47
CA ARG A 100 17.03 18.78 8.10
C ARG A 100 16.97 17.53 7.21
N VAL A 101 17.42 16.41 7.75
CA VAL A 101 17.21 15.07 7.20
C VAL A 101 16.02 14.50 7.96
N PRO A 102 14.94 14.08 7.29
CA PRO A 102 13.79 13.51 7.99
C PRO A 102 14.20 12.37 8.92
N ASP A 103 13.63 12.33 10.13
CA ASP A 103 14.01 11.41 11.20
C ASP A 103 12.75 10.78 11.83
N PRO A 104 12.80 9.55 12.38
CA PRO A 104 11.64 8.96 13.08
C PRO A 104 11.20 9.73 14.33
N ALA A 105 12.05 10.60 14.87
CA ALA A 105 11.71 11.48 15.99
C ALA A 105 11.09 12.82 15.56
N GLU A 106 10.88 13.04 14.25
CA GLU A 106 10.20 14.22 13.74
C GLU A 106 8.80 14.35 14.35
N ASP A 107 8.44 15.54 14.83
CA ASP A 107 7.09 15.84 15.26
C ASP A 107 6.24 16.20 14.04
N GLU A 108 5.45 15.23 13.57
CA GLU A 108 4.56 15.37 12.42
C GLU A 108 3.15 15.83 12.81
N SER A 109 2.93 16.25 14.05
CA SER A 109 1.62 16.73 14.53
C SER A 109 1.23 18.07 13.92
N TYR A 110 -0.07 18.35 13.87
CA TYR A 110 -0.61 19.63 13.46
C TYR A 110 -2.02 19.85 14.00
N ASP A 111 -2.40 21.13 14.11
CA ASP A 111 -3.77 21.58 14.31
C ASP A 111 -4.24 22.34 13.05
N LEU A 112 -5.43 22.02 12.55
CA LEU A 112 -6.04 22.70 11.41
C LEU A 112 -7.46 23.15 11.78
N ASN A 113 -7.68 24.46 11.78
CA ASN A 113 -8.99 25.06 11.99
C ASN A 113 -9.45 25.76 10.71
N VAL A 114 -10.61 25.38 10.19
CA VAL A 114 -11.22 25.95 8.99
C VAL A 114 -12.56 26.55 9.34
N SER A 115 -12.68 27.88 9.19
CA SER A 115 -13.92 28.67 9.33
C SER A 115 -14.40 29.17 7.96
N ALA A 116 -15.52 29.85 7.92
CA ALA A 116 -16.03 30.46 6.68
C ALA A 116 -15.11 31.56 6.09
N SER A 117 -14.24 32.14 6.89
CA SER A 117 -13.37 33.26 6.45
C SER A 117 -11.90 32.92 6.35
N GLN A 118 -11.44 31.85 7.02
CA GLN A 118 -10.02 31.57 7.14
C GLN A 118 -9.76 30.11 7.51
N ALA A 119 -8.67 29.56 6.99
CA ALA A 119 -8.04 28.33 7.48
C ALA A 119 -6.73 28.70 8.21
N VAL A 120 -6.54 28.13 9.41
CA VAL A 120 -5.31 28.29 10.21
C VAL A 120 -4.72 26.90 10.44
N LEU A 121 -3.52 26.68 9.91
CA LEU A 121 -2.72 25.48 10.11
C LEU A 121 -1.56 25.80 11.05
N THR A 122 -1.54 25.16 12.20
CA THR A 122 -0.44 25.29 13.19
C THR A 122 0.31 23.98 13.30
N ALA A 123 1.64 24.03 13.26
CA ALA A 123 2.48 22.84 13.38
C ALA A 123 3.80 23.14 14.13
N PRO A 124 4.35 22.19 14.90
CA PRO A 124 5.67 22.34 15.52
C PRO A 124 6.79 22.36 14.49
N THR A 125 6.65 21.66 13.37
CA THR A 125 7.69 21.50 12.35
C THR A 125 7.16 21.71 10.93
N VAL A 126 8.08 21.88 9.98
CA VAL A 126 7.75 21.99 8.55
C VAL A 126 7.07 20.71 8.06
N VAL A 127 7.50 19.53 8.53
CA VAL A 127 6.89 18.24 8.11
C VAL A 127 5.47 18.13 8.64
N GLY A 128 5.22 18.52 9.91
CA GLY A 128 3.85 18.60 10.45
C GLY A 128 2.94 19.49 9.61
N ALA A 129 3.44 20.66 9.18
CA ALA A 129 2.69 21.55 8.28
C ALA A 129 2.41 20.90 6.91
N MET A 130 3.34 20.14 6.34
CA MET A 130 3.11 19.36 5.10
C MET A 130 1.96 18.36 5.27
N ARG A 131 1.90 17.64 6.41
CA ARG A 131 0.80 16.70 6.71
C ARG A 131 -0.56 17.42 6.83
N GLY A 132 -0.56 18.59 7.46
CA GLY A 132 -1.75 19.44 7.57
C GLY A 132 -2.22 20.00 6.23
N LEU A 133 -1.31 20.36 5.33
CA LEU A 133 -1.64 20.81 3.97
C LEU A 133 -2.32 19.70 3.15
N GLU A 134 -1.89 18.44 3.27
CA GLU A 134 -2.58 17.31 2.63
C GLU A 134 -4.00 17.13 3.20
N THR A 135 -4.20 17.32 4.50
CA THR A 135 -5.54 17.28 5.10
C THR A 135 -6.40 18.46 4.65
N PHE A 136 -5.83 19.66 4.54
CA PHE A 136 -6.55 20.83 3.99
C PHE A 136 -7.04 20.57 2.55
N LEU A 137 -6.20 19.95 1.70
CA LEU A 137 -6.61 19.53 0.37
C LEU A 137 -7.73 18.49 0.38
N GLN A 138 -7.77 17.61 1.36
CA GLN A 138 -8.82 16.60 1.49
C GLN A 138 -10.17 17.15 1.96
N LEU A 139 -10.20 18.32 2.63
CA LEU A 139 -11.43 19.02 3.01
C LEU A 139 -12.12 19.75 1.86
N GLN A 140 -11.51 19.77 0.67
CA GLN A 140 -12.09 20.46 -0.49
C GLN A 140 -13.31 19.72 -1.05
N ALA A 141 -14.37 20.48 -1.34
CA ALA A 141 -15.55 20.04 -2.05
C ALA A 141 -15.97 21.13 -3.03
N ALA A 142 -16.98 20.85 -3.86
CA ALA A 142 -17.54 21.81 -4.80
C ALA A 142 -19.08 21.78 -4.74
N ASP A 143 -19.67 22.93 -4.99
CA ASP A 143 -21.12 23.11 -5.15
C ASP A 143 -21.43 24.02 -6.35
N GLY A 144 -22.69 24.43 -6.53
CA GLY A 144 -23.08 25.35 -7.60
C GLY A 144 -22.43 26.73 -7.55
N HIS A 145 -21.71 27.07 -6.52
CA HIS A 145 -20.99 28.35 -6.31
C HIS A 145 -19.46 28.20 -6.41
N GLY A 146 -18.94 27.00 -6.69
CA GLY A 146 -17.52 26.72 -6.87
C GLY A 146 -16.91 25.85 -5.77
N VAL A 147 -15.57 25.88 -5.68
CA VAL A 147 -14.80 25.07 -4.73
C VAL A 147 -14.75 25.75 -3.36
N PHE A 148 -14.84 24.94 -2.32
CA PHE A 148 -14.70 25.39 -0.93
C PHE A 148 -13.97 24.34 -0.08
N ALA A 149 -13.36 24.77 1.03
CA ALA A 149 -12.93 23.87 2.09
C ALA A 149 -14.03 23.77 3.15
N GLN A 150 -14.39 22.54 3.54
CA GLN A 150 -15.35 22.25 4.60
C GLN A 150 -14.83 22.77 5.93
N GLY A 151 -15.68 23.45 6.70
CA GLY A 151 -15.36 23.93 8.05
C GLY A 151 -15.04 22.76 8.98
N ALA A 152 -13.94 22.86 9.71
CA ALA A 152 -13.44 21.76 10.54
C ALA A 152 -12.51 22.27 11.65
N GLU A 153 -12.53 21.57 12.80
CA GLU A 153 -11.46 21.57 13.80
C GLU A 153 -10.79 20.20 13.79
N ILE A 154 -9.50 20.17 13.49
CA ILE A 154 -8.70 18.94 13.39
C ILE A 154 -7.47 19.06 14.27
N ARG A 155 -7.22 18.03 15.09
CA ARG A 155 -5.95 17.79 15.77
C ARG A 155 -5.46 16.43 15.37
N ASP A 156 -4.21 16.36 14.90
CA ASP A 156 -3.72 15.15 14.28
C ASP A 156 -2.24 14.90 14.55
N ALA A 157 -1.88 13.64 14.68
CA ALA A 157 -0.52 13.16 14.83
C ALA A 157 -0.47 11.67 14.43
N PRO A 158 0.67 11.20 13.90
CA PRO A 158 0.80 9.79 13.53
C PRO A 158 0.80 8.88 14.76
N ARG A 159 0.13 7.74 14.66
CA ARG A 159 0.17 6.68 15.67
C ARG A 159 1.53 5.99 15.74
N PHE A 160 2.16 5.75 14.58
CA PHE A 160 3.46 5.13 14.45
C PHE A 160 4.47 6.06 13.79
N ARG A 161 5.72 5.99 14.25
CA ARG A 161 6.84 6.78 13.73
C ARG A 161 7.39 6.26 12.40
N TRP A 162 7.20 4.96 12.12
CA TRP A 162 7.60 4.30 10.88
C TRP A 162 6.36 3.93 10.08
N ARG A 163 6.24 4.49 8.89
CA ARG A 163 5.14 4.26 7.96
C ARG A 163 5.73 4.15 6.57
N GLY A 164 6.14 2.90 6.23
CA GLY A 164 7.02 2.63 5.09
C GLY A 164 6.31 2.04 3.88
N LEU A 165 6.99 2.22 2.74
CA LEU A 165 6.82 1.44 1.53
C LEU A 165 8.20 0.96 1.08
N LEU A 166 8.41 -0.36 1.04
CA LEU A 166 9.50 -0.98 0.31
C LEU A 166 9.11 -1.06 -1.16
N LEU A 167 10.04 -0.67 -2.03
CA LEU A 167 9.95 -0.89 -3.46
C LEU A 167 11.20 -1.61 -3.96
N ASP A 168 11.00 -2.82 -4.48
CA ASP A 168 12.01 -3.58 -5.19
C ASP A 168 12.18 -3.02 -6.61
N VAL A 169 13.42 -2.72 -6.96
CA VAL A 169 13.81 -2.28 -8.31
C VAL A 169 14.82 -3.22 -8.95
N SER A 170 15.11 -4.34 -8.29
CA SER A 170 16.11 -5.32 -8.70
C SER A 170 15.52 -6.37 -9.62
N ARG A 171 14.37 -6.99 -9.27
CA ARG A 171 13.71 -7.99 -10.11
C ARG A 171 13.26 -7.35 -11.42
N HIS A 172 12.59 -6.19 -11.37
CA HIS A 172 12.37 -5.31 -12.52
C HIS A 172 12.79 -3.88 -12.19
N PHE A 173 13.46 -3.22 -13.14
CA PHE A 173 13.94 -1.86 -12.94
C PHE A 173 12.81 -0.84 -13.11
N GLU A 174 12.71 0.08 -12.16
CA GLU A 174 11.72 1.15 -12.19
C GLU A 174 12.40 2.50 -12.49
N PRO A 175 12.00 3.23 -13.55
CA PRO A 175 12.58 4.52 -13.91
C PRO A 175 12.38 5.61 -12.84
N VAL A 176 13.21 6.66 -12.89
CA VAL A 176 13.20 7.78 -11.93
C VAL A 176 11.83 8.45 -11.79
N ASP A 177 11.10 8.60 -12.90
CA ASP A 177 9.75 9.20 -12.89
C ASP A 177 8.73 8.34 -12.16
N VAL A 178 8.85 7.00 -12.23
CA VAL A 178 8.04 6.06 -11.45
C VAL A 178 8.30 6.23 -9.96
N ILE A 179 9.58 6.28 -9.57
CA ILE A 179 9.96 6.51 -8.16
C ILE A 179 9.38 7.84 -7.66
N LYS A 180 9.52 8.93 -8.43
CA LYS A 180 9.04 10.25 -8.03
C LYS A 180 7.52 10.31 -7.89
N ARG A 181 6.73 9.74 -8.83
CA ARG A 181 5.27 9.73 -8.69
C ARG A 181 4.80 8.83 -7.53
N THR A 182 5.54 7.75 -7.22
CA THR A 182 5.29 6.92 -6.04
C THR A 182 5.51 7.74 -4.75
N LEU A 183 6.58 8.52 -4.67
CA LEU A 183 6.85 9.43 -3.54
C LEU A 183 5.77 10.52 -3.41
N ASP A 184 5.21 11.01 -4.52
CA ASP A 184 4.06 11.93 -4.48
C ASP A 184 2.82 11.28 -3.87
N GLY A 185 2.50 10.06 -4.28
CA GLY A 185 1.41 9.27 -3.68
C GLY A 185 1.64 9.00 -2.19
N MET A 186 2.85 8.64 -1.79
CA MET A 186 3.23 8.45 -0.38
C MET A 186 2.98 9.72 0.45
N ALA A 187 3.32 10.89 -0.08
CA ALA A 187 3.09 12.17 0.59
C ALA A 187 1.60 12.44 0.82
N VAL A 188 0.74 12.17 -0.18
CA VAL A 188 -0.72 12.34 -0.08
C VAL A 188 -1.32 11.56 1.07
N VAL A 189 -0.82 10.34 1.32
CA VAL A 189 -1.32 9.45 2.38
C VAL A 189 -0.44 9.45 3.64
N LYS A 190 0.46 10.42 3.78
CA LYS A 190 1.30 10.67 4.97
C LYS A 190 2.27 9.53 5.33
N LEU A 191 2.70 8.72 4.37
CA LEU A 191 3.83 7.81 4.55
C LEU A 191 5.13 8.61 4.67
N ASN A 192 6.13 8.08 5.41
CA ASN A 192 7.35 8.82 5.72
C ASN A 192 8.66 8.06 5.50
N VAL A 193 8.60 6.80 5.07
CA VAL A 193 9.79 5.99 4.74
C VAL A 193 9.62 5.35 3.38
N PHE A 194 10.55 5.64 2.47
CA PHE A 194 10.75 4.93 1.23
C PHE A 194 11.94 3.99 1.42
N HIS A 195 11.65 2.70 1.55
CA HIS A 195 12.64 1.64 1.61
C HIS A 195 12.95 1.20 0.18
N TRP A 196 14.19 1.40 -0.26
CA TRP A 196 14.60 1.20 -1.64
C TRP A 196 15.48 -0.03 -1.75
N HIS A 197 14.91 -1.14 -2.23
CA HIS A 197 15.60 -2.42 -2.42
C HIS A 197 16.40 -2.38 -3.73
N LEU A 198 17.71 -2.12 -3.63
CA LEU A 198 18.59 -1.71 -4.72
C LEU A 198 19.47 -2.81 -5.28
N SER A 199 19.56 -3.96 -4.62
CA SER A 199 20.31 -5.11 -5.13
C SER A 199 19.68 -6.44 -4.73
N ASP A 200 19.65 -7.36 -5.69
CA ASP A 200 19.19 -8.74 -5.54
C ASP A 200 19.87 -9.61 -6.60
N ASP A 201 19.51 -10.89 -6.70
CA ASP A 201 20.04 -11.84 -7.68
C ASP A 201 19.85 -11.41 -9.15
N GLN A 202 18.76 -10.63 -9.43
CA GLN A 202 18.37 -10.20 -10.78
C GLN A 202 18.93 -8.84 -11.17
N GLY A 203 19.59 -8.13 -10.27
CA GLY A 203 20.21 -6.86 -10.63
C GLY A 203 20.80 -6.06 -9.48
N PHE A 204 21.91 -5.38 -9.81
CA PHE A 204 22.57 -4.39 -8.97
C PHE A 204 22.28 -2.99 -9.51
N ARG A 205 21.47 -2.18 -8.83
CA ARG A 205 20.81 -1.00 -9.42
C ARG A 205 21.44 0.35 -9.06
N VAL A 206 22.67 0.39 -8.54
CA VAL A 206 23.33 1.63 -8.10
C VAL A 206 24.69 1.81 -8.76
N GLU A 207 25.00 3.04 -9.21
CA GLU A 207 26.33 3.39 -9.66
C GLU A 207 27.32 3.42 -8.49
N SER A 208 28.36 2.57 -8.53
CA SER A 208 29.53 2.67 -7.69
C SER A 208 30.73 3.13 -8.52
N LEU A 209 31.36 4.22 -8.10
CA LEU A 209 32.55 4.76 -8.75
C LEU A 209 33.83 4.02 -8.29
N ARG A 210 33.82 3.47 -7.06
CA ARG A 210 34.93 2.69 -6.51
C ARG A 210 34.91 1.24 -6.95
N LEU A 211 33.71 0.69 -7.20
CA LEU A 211 33.50 -0.71 -7.54
C LEU A 211 32.62 -0.83 -8.82
N PRO A 212 33.06 -0.24 -9.94
CA PRO A 212 32.19 -0.02 -11.11
C PRO A 212 31.69 -1.30 -11.80
N ARG A 213 32.38 -2.44 -11.59
CA ARG A 213 31.94 -3.72 -12.16
C ARG A 213 30.61 -4.22 -11.56
N LEU A 214 30.17 -3.69 -10.41
CA LEU A 214 28.86 -4.00 -9.83
C LEU A 214 27.74 -3.66 -10.81
N GLN A 215 27.63 -2.38 -11.19
CA GLN A 215 26.59 -1.96 -12.14
C GLN A 215 26.95 -2.26 -13.60
N GLN A 216 28.22 -2.25 -13.98
CA GLN A 216 28.61 -2.52 -15.37
C GLN A 216 28.31 -3.94 -15.83
N LEU A 217 28.39 -4.92 -14.93
CA LEU A 217 28.23 -6.34 -15.24
C LEU A 217 26.99 -6.95 -14.57
N GLY A 218 26.53 -6.40 -13.42
CA GLY A 218 25.42 -6.94 -12.63
C GLY A 218 24.08 -6.24 -12.84
N SER A 219 23.90 -5.37 -13.86
CA SER A 219 22.68 -4.54 -13.98
C SER A 219 21.99 -4.56 -15.34
N ASP A 220 22.56 -5.18 -16.37
CA ASP A 220 22.12 -5.00 -17.78
C ASP A 220 22.04 -3.53 -18.22
N SER A 221 22.91 -2.66 -17.68
CA SER A 221 22.89 -1.21 -17.86
C SER A 221 21.64 -0.50 -17.29
N LEU A 222 20.84 -1.18 -16.47
CA LEU A 222 19.67 -0.65 -15.80
C LEU A 222 20.04 -0.35 -14.34
N PHE A 223 20.50 0.86 -14.06
CA PHE A 223 20.89 1.33 -12.73
C PHE A 223 20.69 2.83 -12.59
N TYR A 224 20.63 3.32 -11.37
CA TYR A 224 20.58 4.73 -11.04
C TYR A 224 21.99 5.29 -10.90
N THR A 225 22.27 6.42 -11.57
CA THR A 225 23.51 7.17 -11.34
C THR A 225 23.48 7.81 -9.95
N GLN A 226 24.64 8.11 -9.41
CA GLN A 226 24.72 8.81 -8.10
C GLN A 226 24.01 10.17 -8.12
N GLU A 227 23.97 10.84 -9.28
CA GLU A 227 23.21 12.09 -9.45
C GLU A 227 21.70 11.83 -9.33
N GLN A 228 21.18 10.81 -10.01
CA GLN A 228 19.76 10.41 -9.92
C GLN A 228 19.37 10.02 -8.49
N ILE A 229 20.26 9.31 -7.77
CA ILE A 229 20.02 8.95 -6.36
C ILE A 229 19.91 10.21 -5.49
N ARG A 230 20.85 11.16 -5.63
CA ARG A 230 20.79 12.43 -4.88
C ARG A 230 19.53 13.23 -5.19
N ASP A 231 19.09 13.25 -6.44
CA ASP A 231 17.88 13.92 -6.89
C ASP A 231 16.62 13.28 -6.25
N ILE A 232 16.52 11.94 -6.25
CA ILE A 232 15.43 11.20 -5.62
C ILE A 232 15.40 11.42 -4.10
N VAL A 233 16.56 11.36 -3.43
CA VAL A 233 16.67 11.59 -1.99
C VAL A 233 16.23 13.01 -1.61
N ALA A 234 16.66 14.01 -2.38
CA ALA A 234 16.24 15.40 -2.20
C ALA A 234 14.74 15.58 -2.46
N TYR A 235 14.20 14.93 -3.50
CA TYR A 235 12.78 14.94 -3.84
C TYR A 235 11.90 14.35 -2.75
N ALA A 236 12.34 13.24 -2.14
CA ALA A 236 11.69 12.61 -1.00
C ALA A 236 11.72 13.53 0.24
N ALA A 237 12.88 14.10 0.56
CA ALA A 237 13.05 15.00 1.70
C ALA A 237 12.17 16.25 1.61
N ASP A 238 11.95 16.81 0.41
CA ASP A 238 11.00 17.91 0.16
C ASP A 238 9.53 17.53 0.45
N ARG A 239 9.24 16.24 0.70
CA ARG A 239 7.92 15.69 1.06
C ARG A 239 7.87 15.13 2.48
N GLY A 240 8.95 15.33 3.25
CA GLY A 240 9.08 14.74 4.59
C GLY A 240 9.16 13.22 4.57
N ILE A 241 9.75 12.65 3.50
CA ILE A 241 9.95 11.20 3.32
C ILE A 241 11.43 10.89 3.41
N ARG A 242 11.78 9.89 4.21
CA ARG A 242 13.12 9.33 4.37
C ARG A 242 13.37 8.30 3.27
N VAL A 243 14.63 8.17 2.83
CA VAL A 243 15.03 7.13 1.90
C VAL A 243 16.03 6.20 2.59
N MET A 244 15.60 5.00 2.93
CA MET A 244 16.44 3.94 3.48
C MET A 244 16.85 3.01 2.34
N PRO A 245 18.15 2.86 2.03
CA PRO A 245 18.60 1.90 1.03
C PRO A 245 18.67 0.51 1.60
N GLU A 246 18.39 -0.51 0.77
CA GLU A 246 18.72 -1.89 1.04
C GLU A 246 19.68 -2.43 -0.02
N PHE A 247 20.73 -3.10 0.48
CA PHE A 247 21.63 -3.90 -0.32
C PHE A 247 21.73 -5.27 0.33
N ASP A 248 21.03 -6.23 -0.27
CA ASP A 248 20.85 -7.54 0.32
C ASP A 248 22.11 -8.39 0.28
N MET A 249 22.41 -9.01 1.43
CA MET A 249 23.58 -9.87 1.66
C MET A 249 23.44 -10.69 2.95
N PRO A 250 24.02 -11.88 3.07
CA PRO A 250 24.93 -12.55 2.14
C PRO A 250 24.24 -13.41 1.07
N GLY A 251 22.91 -13.65 1.19
CA GLY A 251 22.04 -14.19 0.17
C GLY A 251 21.69 -13.13 -0.87
N HIS A 252 20.81 -13.44 -1.84
CA HIS A 252 20.31 -12.50 -2.85
C HIS A 252 21.43 -11.68 -3.54
N SER A 253 22.58 -12.31 -3.75
CA SER A 253 23.82 -11.62 -4.11
C SER A 253 24.38 -12.01 -5.48
N SER A 254 23.66 -12.80 -6.31
CA SER A 254 24.18 -13.28 -7.59
C SER A 254 24.66 -12.14 -8.49
N ALA A 255 23.95 -11.01 -8.55
CA ALA A 255 24.35 -9.86 -9.33
C ALA A 255 25.71 -9.24 -8.88
N TRP A 256 26.05 -9.33 -7.59
CA TRP A 256 27.35 -8.87 -7.09
C TRP A 256 28.48 -9.74 -7.62
N PHE A 257 28.27 -11.06 -7.72
CA PHE A 257 29.30 -12.01 -8.11
C PHE A 257 29.65 -11.94 -9.58
N VAL A 258 28.72 -11.49 -10.43
CA VAL A 258 29.01 -11.24 -11.86
C VAL A 258 30.15 -10.25 -12.01
N GLY A 259 30.13 -9.19 -11.21
CA GLY A 259 31.20 -8.19 -11.17
C GLY A 259 32.44 -8.64 -10.38
N TYR A 260 32.21 -9.27 -9.24
CA TYR A 260 33.24 -9.59 -8.25
C TYR A 260 33.12 -11.04 -7.75
N PRO A 261 33.48 -12.05 -8.56
CA PRO A 261 33.28 -13.47 -8.25
C PRO A 261 34.04 -13.94 -7.00
N ASN A 262 35.08 -13.22 -6.58
CA ASN A 262 35.83 -13.56 -5.36
C ASN A 262 35.03 -13.37 -4.06
N LEU A 263 33.90 -12.69 -4.10
CA LEU A 263 32.99 -12.54 -2.95
C LEU A 263 32.23 -13.84 -2.67
N ALA A 264 31.98 -14.65 -3.70
CA ALA A 264 31.18 -15.87 -3.58
C ALA A 264 31.89 -16.97 -2.79
N SER A 265 31.08 -17.81 -2.15
CA SER A 265 31.52 -19.00 -1.39
C SER A 265 31.71 -20.24 -2.25
N GLY A 266 31.15 -20.27 -3.45
CA GLY A 266 31.28 -21.36 -4.42
C GLY A 266 32.04 -20.95 -5.67
N PRO A 267 32.29 -21.90 -6.59
CA PRO A 267 32.93 -21.64 -7.88
C PRO A 267 31.96 -20.96 -8.85
N GLY A 268 32.48 -20.07 -9.71
CA GLY A 268 31.75 -19.54 -10.87
C GLY A 268 31.76 -20.50 -12.08
N PRO A 269 31.28 -20.07 -13.25
CA PRO A 269 30.91 -18.65 -13.55
C PRO A 269 29.59 -18.23 -12.91
N PHE A 270 29.44 -16.92 -12.67
CA PHE A 270 28.21 -16.33 -12.15
C PHE A 270 27.51 -15.50 -13.22
N GLU A 271 26.20 -15.58 -13.25
CA GLU A 271 25.32 -14.83 -14.13
C GLU A 271 24.22 -14.13 -13.33
N ILE A 272 23.64 -13.08 -13.88
CA ILE A 272 22.44 -12.45 -13.30
C ILE A 272 21.31 -13.48 -13.37
N ALA A 273 20.64 -13.73 -12.24
CA ALA A 273 19.48 -14.61 -12.20
C ALA A 273 18.33 -14.01 -13.03
N ARG A 274 17.60 -14.86 -13.72
CA ARG A 274 16.48 -14.45 -14.60
C ARG A 274 15.13 -14.99 -14.16
N THR A 275 15.13 -15.87 -13.18
CA THR A 275 13.94 -16.49 -12.58
C THR A 275 13.82 -16.01 -11.13
N TRP A 276 12.73 -16.39 -10.49
CA TRP A 276 12.39 -16.01 -9.12
C TRP A 276 12.73 -17.12 -8.13
N GLY A 277 13.03 -16.77 -6.90
CA GLY A 277 13.31 -17.69 -5.79
C GLY A 277 14.65 -17.44 -5.11
N THR A 278 15.02 -18.36 -4.23
CA THR A 278 16.28 -18.35 -3.47
C THR A 278 17.36 -19.11 -4.25
N PHE A 279 18.54 -18.52 -4.38
CA PHE A 279 19.65 -19.08 -5.15
C PHE A 279 20.82 -19.48 -4.25
N ALA A 280 21.55 -20.51 -4.66
CA ALA A 280 22.67 -21.06 -3.91
C ALA A 280 23.92 -20.16 -3.80
N PRO A 281 24.29 -19.27 -4.74
CA PRO A 281 25.42 -18.38 -4.55
C PRO A 281 25.20 -17.42 -3.39
N THR A 282 26.08 -17.49 -2.38
CA THR A 282 26.11 -16.62 -1.21
C THR A 282 27.49 -16.04 -1.00
N MET A 283 27.61 -14.91 -0.29
CA MET A 283 28.92 -14.33 0.04
C MET A 283 29.70 -15.26 0.96
N ASP A 284 31.03 -15.29 0.81
CA ASP A 284 31.92 -16.06 1.67
C ASP A 284 32.22 -15.28 2.96
N PRO A 285 31.68 -15.70 4.11
CA PRO A 285 31.83 -15.02 5.38
C PRO A 285 33.19 -15.24 6.06
N THR A 286 34.03 -16.11 5.51
CA THR A 286 35.33 -16.47 6.10
C THR A 286 36.48 -15.61 5.58
N LYS A 287 36.26 -14.89 4.47
CA LYS A 287 37.30 -14.07 3.82
C LYS A 287 37.34 -12.65 4.36
N GLU A 288 38.47 -12.21 4.86
CA GLU A 288 38.71 -10.83 5.26
C GLU A 288 38.54 -9.83 4.08
N SER A 289 38.78 -10.30 2.85
CA SER A 289 38.57 -9.49 1.64
C SER A 289 37.11 -9.13 1.41
N THR A 290 36.16 -9.99 1.79
CA THR A 290 34.74 -9.72 1.71
C THR A 290 34.38 -8.50 2.57
N TYR A 291 34.82 -8.46 3.82
CA TYR A 291 34.51 -7.33 4.70
C TYR A 291 35.21 -6.03 4.31
N ARG A 292 36.47 -6.10 3.78
CA ARG A 292 37.12 -4.91 3.21
C ARG A 292 36.40 -4.37 2.00
N PHE A 293 35.84 -5.26 1.18
CA PHE A 293 35.04 -4.89 0.02
C PHE A 293 33.73 -4.20 0.48
N LEU A 294 33.00 -4.78 1.43
CA LEU A 294 31.78 -4.23 1.99
C LEU A 294 32.02 -2.89 2.69
N ASP A 295 33.10 -2.74 3.43
CA ASP A 295 33.50 -1.45 4.06
C ASP A 295 33.77 -0.37 3.00
N THR A 296 34.42 -0.73 1.90
CA THR A 296 34.66 0.18 0.78
C THR A 296 33.36 0.60 0.11
N PHE A 297 32.46 -0.36 -0.13
CA PHE A 297 31.15 -0.15 -0.75
C PHE A 297 30.24 0.72 0.12
N ILE A 298 30.03 0.33 1.36
CA ILE A 298 29.18 1.06 2.31
C ILE A 298 29.73 2.46 2.54
N GLY A 299 31.06 2.61 2.70
CA GLY A 299 31.69 3.92 2.85
C GLY A 299 31.53 4.87 1.67
N GLU A 300 31.32 4.35 0.45
CA GLU A 300 30.93 5.16 -0.71
C GLU A 300 29.44 5.54 -0.67
N MET A 301 28.58 4.54 -0.44
CA MET A 301 27.13 4.70 -0.56
C MET A 301 26.49 5.56 0.53
N VAL A 302 27.03 5.58 1.75
CA VAL A 302 26.49 6.40 2.86
C VAL A 302 26.49 7.90 2.55
N ALA A 303 27.36 8.36 1.63
CA ALA A 303 27.36 9.74 1.17
C ALA A 303 26.12 10.09 0.30
N LEU A 304 25.44 9.10 -0.27
CA LEU A 304 24.24 9.27 -1.08
C LEU A 304 22.96 9.21 -0.26
N PHE A 305 22.98 8.43 0.84
CA PHE A 305 21.82 8.15 1.67
C PHE A 305 22.00 8.76 3.06
N PRO A 306 21.49 9.96 3.31
CA PRO A 306 21.67 10.67 4.58
C PRO A 306 20.88 10.07 5.75
N ASP A 307 19.91 9.17 5.50
CA ASP A 307 19.12 8.49 6.53
C ASP A 307 20.05 7.75 7.52
N HIS A 308 19.65 7.71 8.79
CA HIS A 308 20.40 7.00 9.83
C HIS A 308 20.30 5.47 9.71
N TYR A 309 19.29 4.95 9.03
CA TYR A 309 19.06 3.51 8.91
C TYR A 309 19.61 2.97 7.59
N TRP A 310 20.14 1.76 7.66
CA TRP A 310 20.75 1.06 6.56
C TRP A 310 20.31 -0.39 6.58
N HIS A 311 19.57 -0.82 5.57
CA HIS A 311 19.08 -2.18 5.49
C HIS A 311 20.09 -3.07 4.76
N VAL A 312 20.35 -4.24 5.34
CA VAL A 312 21.36 -5.21 4.85
C VAL A 312 20.74 -6.48 4.25
N GLY A 313 19.42 -6.58 4.24
CA GLY A 313 18.70 -7.79 3.86
C GLY A 313 18.87 -8.87 4.94
N GLY A 314 19.48 -9.98 4.59
CA GLY A 314 19.84 -11.07 5.50
C GLY A 314 18.80 -12.19 5.57
N ASP A 315 17.82 -12.19 4.68
CA ASP A 315 16.81 -13.22 4.52
C ASP A 315 17.27 -14.35 3.59
N GLU A 316 16.55 -15.45 3.64
CA GLU A 316 16.59 -16.58 2.70
C GLU A 316 18.01 -17.07 2.32
N VAL A 317 18.98 -16.98 3.22
CA VAL A 317 20.36 -17.40 2.95
C VAL A 317 20.41 -18.89 2.68
N GLU A 318 20.68 -19.28 1.42
CA GLU A 318 20.82 -20.70 1.03
C GLU A 318 22.19 -21.23 1.47
N PRO A 319 22.27 -22.12 2.45
CA PRO A 319 23.54 -22.53 3.06
C PRO A 319 24.32 -23.55 2.24
N LYS A 320 23.82 -24.02 1.11
CA LYS A 320 24.40 -25.14 0.33
C LYS A 320 25.88 -24.94 0.03
N GLN A 321 26.27 -23.76 -0.49
CA GLN A 321 27.67 -23.50 -0.82
C GLN A 321 28.54 -23.38 0.43
N TRP A 322 28.02 -22.92 1.55
CA TRP A 322 28.75 -22.92 2.81
C TRP A 322 28.99 -24.36 3.31
N HIS A 323 27.96 -25.19 3.22
CA HIS A 323 28.02 -26.59 3.64
C HIS A 323 28.97 -27.42 2.76
N GLU A 324 28.94 -27.21 1.47
CA GLU A 324 29.74 -27.99 0.49
C GLU A 324 31.18 -27.50 0.37
N ASN A 325 31.54 -26.32 0.89
CA ASN A 325 32.88 -25.77 0.80
C ASN A 325 33.79 -26.23 1.95
N PRO A 326 34.80 -27.12 1.69
CA PRO A 326 35.65 -27.67 2.75
C PRO A 326 36.46 -26.60 3.51
N ALA A 327 36.81 -25.49 2.86
CA ALA A 327 37.54 -24.40 3.47
C ALA A 327 36.66 -23.64 4.48
N ILE A 328 35.39 -23.39 4.14
CA ILE A 328 34.43 -22.78 5.06
C ILE A 328 34.16 -23.71 6.23
N GLN A 329 33.93 -25.00 6.00
CA GLN A 329 33.73 -26.00 7.07
C GLN A 329 34.94 -26.12 8.01
N ALA A 330 36.16 -26.12 7.46
CA ALA A 330 37.38 -26.11 8.27
C ALA A 330 37.52 -24.82 9.10
N TRP A 331 37.18 -23.66 8.51
CA TRP A 331 37.19 -22.36 9.19
C TRP A 331 36.16 -22.35 10.34
N MET A 332 34.91 -22.80 10.09
CA MET A 332 33.87 -22.90 11.11
C MET A 332 34.33 -23.76 12.28
N LYS A 333 34.90 -24.93 12.02
CA LYS A 333 35.44 -25.82 13.06
C LYS A 333 36.56 -25.15 13.88
N GLY A 334 37.46 -24.43 13.19
CA GLY A 334 38.58 -23.71 13.84
C GLY A 334 38.15 -22.54 14.72
N HIS A 335 36.95 -21.97 14.44
CA HIS A 335 36.41 -20.84 15.19
C HIS A 335 35.23 -21.20 16.11
N GLY A 336 34.91 -22.51 16.26
CA GLY A 336 33.86 -22.95 17.15
C GLY A 336 32.42 -22.58 16.65
N ILE A 337 32.25 -22.36 15.34
CA ILE A 337 30.95 -22.07 14.72
C ILE A 337 30.24 -23.41 14.50
N ALA A 338 29.07 -23.57 15.14
CA ALA A 338 28.39 -24.86 15.22
C ALA A 338 27.66 -25.29 13.94
N ASN A 339 27.11 -24.34 13.19
CA ASN A 339 26.33 -24.54 11.97
C ASN A 339 26.25 -23.28 11.13
N GLU A 340 25.59 -23.37 9.98
CA GLU A 340 25.46 -22.28 9.00
C GLU A 340 24.61 -21.10 9.54
N VAL A 341 23.65 -21.33 10.43
CA VAL A 341 22.91 -20.27 11.11
C VAL A 341 23.83 -19.45 12.01
N ALA A 342 24.72 -20.12 12.75
CA ALA A 342 25.74 -19.45 13.57
C ALA A 342 26.77 -18.73 12.69
N LEU A 343 27.09 -19.26 11.50
CA LEU A 343 27.95 -18.60 10.52
C LEU A 343 27.29 -17.33 9.96
N HIS A 344 26.01 -17.37 9.64
CA HIS A 344 25.22 -16.20 9.24
C HIS A 344 25.21 -15.13 10.33
N THR A 345 25.01 -15.53 11.59
CA THR A 345 25.10 -14.62 12.75
C THR A 345 26.48 -13.98 12.87
N ALA A 346 27.54 -14.75 12.66
CA ALA A 346 28.92 -14.22 12.70
C ALA A 346 29.18 -13.23 11.56
N PHE A 347 28.65 -13.49 10.36
CA PHE A 347 28.68 -12.55 9.24
C PHE A 347 27.97 -11.24 9.60
N ASN A 348 26.73 -11.32 10.09
CA ASN A 348 25.93 -10.14 10.44
C ASN A 348 26.59 -9.29 11.54
N LYS A 349 27.18 -9.89 12.57
CA LYS A 349 27.93 -9.15 13.59
C LYS A 349 29.06 -8.29 12.99
N ARG A 350 29.79 -8.84 12.04
CA ARG A 350 30.87 -8.13 11.37
C ARG A 350 30.35 -7.05 10.43
N LEU A 351 29.30 -7.36 9.67
CA LEU A 351 28.64 -6.42 8.79
C LEU A 351 28.07 -5.22 9.56
N PHE A 352 27.40 -5.49 10.68
CA PHE A 352 26.84 -4.42 11.53
C PHE A 352 27.94 -3.53 12.14
N ALA A 353 29.08 -4.08 12.49
CA ALA A 353 30.21 -3.27 12.93
C ALA A 353 30.71 -2.33 11.81
N ILE A 354 30.67 -2.77 10.54
CA ILE A 354 30.98 -1.92 9.40
C ILE A 354 29.90 -0.85 9.22
N VAL A 355 28.62 -1.20 9.25
CA VAL A 355 27.51 -0.24 9.13
C VAL A 355 27.58 0.83 10.22
N GLN A 356 27.83 0.42 11.48
CA GLN A 356 27.97 1.32 12.62
C GLN A 356 29.23 2.20 12.54
N LYS A 357 30.35 1.70 11.99
CA LYS A 357 31.56 2.49 11.71
C LYS A 357 31.28 3.68 10.81
N HIS A 358 30.28 3.57 9.94
CA HIS A 358 29.81 4.63 9.05
C HIS A 358 28.62 5.42 9.61
N ASP A 359 28.43 5.42 10.93
CA ASP A 359 27.38 6.15 11.67
C ASP A 359 25.94 5.78 11.24
N LYS A 360 25.74 4.52 10.81
CA LYS A 360 24.42 3.99 10.43
C LYS A 360 23.92 2.96 11.44
N ILE A 361 22.59 2.83 11.50
CA ILE A 361 21.88 1.84 12.30
C ILE A 361 21.52 0.68 11.38
N PRO A 362 22.02 -0.54 11.62
CA PRO A 362 21.68 -1.68 10.78
C PRO A 362 20.21 -2.09 10.98
N VAL A 363 19.57 -2.39 9.86
CA VAL A 363 18.24 -2.99 9.77
C VAL A 363 18.40 -4.28 8.98
N GLY A 364 17.62 -5.31 9.28
CA GLY A 364 17.56 -6.52 8.47
C GLY A 364 16.30 -7.32 8.73
N TRP A 365 16.03 -8.26 7.83
CA TRP A 365 14.89 -9.15 7.92
C TRP A 365 14.99 -10.03 9.16
N ASP A 366 13.90 -10.61 9.64
CA ASP A 366 13.83 -11.26 10.94
C ASP A 366 14.66 -12.56 11.07
N GLU A 367 15.28 -13.05 9.98
CA GLU A 367 16.31 -14.10 10.04
C GLU A 367 17.56 -13.68 10.78
N ILE A 368 17.90 -12.38 10.79
CA ILE A 368 19.05 -11.89 11.54
C ILE A 368 18.83 -11.96 13.05
N PHE A 369 17.57 -12.09 13.53
CA PHE A 369 17.24 -12.13 14.94
C PHE A 369 17.76 -13.40 15.60
N GLN A 370 18.90 -13.27 16.30
CA GLN A 370 19.56 -14.34 17.03
C GLN A 370 19.92 -13.83 18.45
N PRO A 371 19.99 -14.73 19.45
CA PRO A 371 20.14 -14.34 20.88
C PRO A 371 21.32 -13.42 21.20
N ASP A 372 22.41 -13.50 20.46
CA ASP A 372 23.64 -12.73 20.69
C ASP A 372 23.87 -11.62 19.65
N LEU A 373 22.80 -11.24 18.90
CA LEU A 373 22.85 -10.06 18.06
C LEU A 373 22.81 -8.79 18.93
N PRO A 374 23.57 -7.72 18.59
CA PRO A 374 23.46 -6.44 19.30
C PRO A 374 22.07 -5.80 19.14
N THR A 375 21.44 -5.38 20.24
CA THR A 375 20.10 -4.75 20.25
C THR A 375 20.06 -3.36 19.60
N ALA A 376 21.19 -2.83 19.17
CA ALA A 376 21.27 -1.63 18.35
C ALA A 376 20.65 -1.82 16.95
N ALA A 377 20.62 -3.06 16.45
CA ALA A 377 19.96 -3.41 15.20
C ALA A 377 18.43 -3.26 15.28
N VAL A 378 17.80 -3.06 14.13
CA VAL A 378 16.34 -3.06 13.98
C VAL A 378 15.91 -4.32 13.21
N ILE A 379 14.88 -4.99 13.70
CA ILE A 379 14.37 -6.22 13.10
C ILE A 379 13.13 -5.89 12.26
N GLN A 380 13.18 -6.20 10.98
CA GLN A 380 12.01 -6.10 10.10
C GLN A 380 11.34 -7.47 9.99
N SER A 381 10.14 -7.59 10.58
CA SER A 381 9.41 -8.86 10.66
C SER A 381 8.51 -9.05 9.45
N TRP A 382 8.90 -9.97 8.59
CA TRP A 382 8.14 -10.34 7.39
C TRP A 382 7.44 -11.70 7.48
N ARG A 383 7.83 -12.54 8.45
CA ARG A 383 7.25 -13.87 8.64
C ARG A 383 5.98 -13.85 9.48
N SER A 384 5.92 -13.02 10.53
CA SER A 384 4.70 -12.89 11.35
C SER A 384 4.73 -11.72 12.33
N SER A 385 3.53 -11.34 12.85
CA SER A 385 3.40 -10.38 13.95
C SER A 385 3.97 -10.91 15.27
N GLU A 386 3.98 -12.24 15.45
CA GLU A 386 4.54 -12.90 16.63
C GLU A 386 6.07 -12.76 16.66
N ALA A 387 6.73 -12.81 15.49
CA ALA A 387 8.16 -12.58 15.35
C ALA A 387 8.53 -11.14 15.78
N LEU A 388 7.74 -10.15 15.39
CA LEU A 388 7.88 -8.77 15.86
C LEU A 388 7.75 -8.68 17.38
N GLY A 389 6.73 -9.32 17.96
CA GLY A 389 6.51 -9.35 19.41
C GLY A 389 7.67 -9.99 20.17
N ALA A 390 8.23 -11.09 19.65
CA ALA A 390 9.39 -11.77 20.22
C ALA A 390 10.64 -10.88 20.20
N SER A 391 10.91 -10.18 19.10
CA SER A 391 12.02 -9.24 19.00
C SER A 391 11.89 -8.07 19.98
N ALA A 392 10.68 -7.49 20.13
CA ALA A 392 10.42 -6.42 21.09
C ALA A 392 10.63 -6.88 22.54
N LYS A 393 10.19 -8.08 22.92
CA LYS A 393 10.43 -8.69 24.24
C LYS A 393 11.92 -8.93 24.51
N ALA A 394 12.70 -9.16 23.46
CA ALA A 394 14.15 -9.30 23.54
C ALA A 394 14.89 -7.93 23.54
N GLY A 395 14.16 -6.80 23.50
CA GLY A 395 14.72 -5.44 23.57
C GLY A 395 15.12 -4.85 22.23
N PHE A 396 14.75 -5.46 21.10
CA PHE A 396 15.00 -4.92 19.77
C PHE A 396 13.89 -3.98 19.33
N ARG A 397 14.25 -2.91 18.63
CA ARG A 397 13.29 -2.13 17.83
C ARG A 397 12.85 -2.96 16.64
N GLY A 398 11.58 -2.83 16.24
CA GLY A 398 11.05 -3.62 15.14
C GLY A 398 10.08 -2.88 14.24
N ILE A 399 9.95 -3.39 12.99
CA ILE A 399 9.05 -2.94 11.95
C ILE A 399 8.24 -4.14 11.48
N LEU A 400 6.92 -4.00 11.31
CA LEU A 400 6.07 -5.07 10.80
C LEU A 400 5.86 -4.96 9.31
N SER A 401 6.20 -6.01 8.57
CA SER A 401 5.91 -6.12 7.12
C SER A 401 5.04 -7.34 6.77
N ALA A 402 5.03 -8.37 7.63
CA ALA A 402 4.37 -9.66 7.39
C ALA A 402 2.97 -9.60 6.73
N PRO A 403 2.00 -8.80 7.21
CA PRO A 403 0.67 -8.76 6.63
C PRO A 403 0.55 -7.79 5.44
N TYR A 404 1.60 -7.00 5.12
CA TYR A 404 1.51 -5.85 4.21
C TYR A 404 2.30 -6.08 2.89
N TYR A 405 2.44 -7.33 2.47
CA TYR A 405 3.05 -7.70 1.19
C TYR A 405 2.05 -7.45 0.06
N ILE A 406 2.07 -6.25 -0.54
CA ILE A 406 1.08 -5.80 -1.53
C ILE A 406 1.36 -6.32 -2.95
N ASP A 407 2.49 -6.98 -3.19
CA ASP A 407 2.75 -7.83 -4.34
C ASP A 407 1.79 -9.05 -4.39
N HIS A 408 1.30 -9.50 -3.22
CA HIS A 408 0.15 -10.39 -3.14
C HIS A 408 -1.12 -9.70 -3.66
N GLN A 409 -1.81 -10.36 -4.58
CA GLN A 409 -3.00 -9.81 -5.25
C GLN A 409 -4.27 -10.02 -4.39
N LYS A 410 -4.28 -9.45 -3.18
CA LYS A 410 -5.36 -9.54 -2.19
C LYS A 410 -6.22 -8.29 -2.18
N ALA A 411 -7.43 -8.41 -1.61
CA ALA A 411 -8.31 -7.27 -1.40
C ALA A 411 -7.73 -6.27 -0.38
N THR A 412 -8.06 -5.01 -0.52
CA THR A 412 -7.62 -3.93 0.39
C THR A 412 -7.98 -4.23 1.85
N SER A 413 -9.17 -4.80 2.10
CA SER A 413 -9.63 -5.17 3.44
C SER A 413 -8.72 -6.18 4.13
N GLU A 414 -8.07 -7.08 3.39
CA GLU A 414 -7.14 -8.07 3.94
C GLU A 414 -5.86 -7.42 4.50
N PHE A 415 -5.44 -6.28 3.92
CA PHE A 415 -4.32 -5.48 4.41
C PHE A 415 -4.73 -4.44 5.46
N TYR A 416 -6.00 -4.00 5.44
CA TYR A 416 -6.49 -2.97 6.34
C TYR A 416 -6.74 -3.47 7.76
N LEU A 417 -7.18 -4.73 7.94
CA LEU A 417 -7.52 -5.28 9.25
C LEU A 417 -6.31 -5.58 10.15
N PRO A 418 -5.16 -6.08 9.65
CA PRO A 418 -3.98 -6.27 10.47
C PRO A 418 -3.47 -4.96 11.10
N ASP A 419 -2.77 -5.10 12.25
CA ASP A 419 -2.26 -3.96 13.02
C ASP A 419 -0.86 -4.28 13.57
N PRO A 420 0.12 -3.36 13.51
CA PRO A 420 1.45 -3.58 14.09
C PRO A 420 1.43 -3.91 15.58
N ILE A 421 0.44 -3.40 16.31
CA ILE A 421 0.19 -3.74 17.72
C ILE A 421 -1.29 -4.12 17.85
N PRO A 422 -1.66 -5.41 17.64
CA PRO A 422 -3.04 -5.85 17.70
C PRO A 422 -3.71 -5.57 19.06
N ALA A 423 -5.02 -5.38 19.05
CA ALA A 423 -5.81 -5.33 20.26
C ALA A 423 -5.61 -6.66 21.04
N GLY A 424 -5.31 -6.56 22.33
CA GLY A 424 -5.01 -7.76 23.16
C GLY A 424 -3.55 -8.21 23.12
N SER A 425 -2.63 -7.49 22.42
CA SER A 425 -1.20 -7.75 22.50
C SER A 425 -0.71 -7.73 23.95
N ASP A 426 0.09 -8.72 24.34
CA ASP A 426 0.66 -8.90 25.68
C ASP A 426 1.94 -8.07 25.92
N LEU A 427 2.35 -7.26 24.97
CA LEU A 427 3.50 -6.37 25.10
C LEU A 427 3.27 -5.32 26.19
N THR A 428 4.25 -5.12 27.05
CA THR A 428 4.30 -4.01 28.01
C THR A 428 4.39 -2.67 27.31
N GLY A 429 4.16 -1.57 28.04
CA GLY A 429 4.30 -0.23 27.48
C GLY A 429 5.70 0.06 26.93
N ALA A 430 6.75 -0.45 27.59
CA ALA A 430 8.14 -0.31 27.14
C ALA A 430 8.40 -1.12 25.84
N GLU A 431 7.90 -2.34 25.74
CA GLU A 431 8.03 -3.18 24.55
C GLU A 431 7.22 -2.63 23.36
N ARG A 432 6.02 -2.08 23.61
CA ARG A 432 5.24 -1.38 22.58
C ARG A 432 5.97 -0.17 21.99
N ALA A 433 6.76 0.53 22.82
CA ALA A 433 7.57 1.67 22.36
C ALA A 433 8.73 1.25 21.43
N LEU A 434 9.12 -0.03 21.44
CA LEU A 434 10.11 -0.61 20.53
C LEU A 434 9.51 -0.94 19.15
N VAL A 435 8.20 -1.08 19.03
CA VAL A 435 7.51 -1.24 17.74
C VAL A 435 7.45 0.12 17.04
N LEU A 436 8.31 0.31 16.05
CA LEU A 436 8.41 1.58 15.32
C LEU A 436 7.17 1.84 14.45
N GLY A 437 6.57 0.79 13.90
CA GLY A 437 5.40 0.85 13.02
C GLY A 437 5.36 -0.27 12.01
N GLY A 438 4.93 0.04 10.80
CA GLY A 438 4.82 -0.95 9.72
C GLY A 438 5.31 -0.44 8.37
N GLU A 439 5.52 -1.40 7.48
CA GLU A 439 5.98 -1.15 6.12
C GLU A 439 5.31 -2.08 5.14
N ALA A 440 4.70 -1.52 4.09
CA ALA A 440 4.20 -2.30 2.97
C ALA A 440 5.36 -2.68 2.04
N CYS A 441 5.33 -3.90 1.50
CA CYS A 441 6.36 -4.38 0.59
C CYS A 441 5.78 -4.60 -0.81
N MET A 442 6.40 -3.99 -1.83
CA MET A 442 6.10 -4.19 -3.24
C MET A 442 7.31 -4.82 -3.91
N TRP A 443 7.33 -6.15 -3.95
CA TRP A 443 8.29 -6.93 -4.71
C TRP A 443 7.98 -6.87 -6.19
N SER A 444 9.01 -6.90 -7.05
CA SER A 444 8.87 -6.49 -8.44
C SER A 444 8.94 -7.63 -9.47
N GLU A 445 8.74 -8.88 -9.05
CA GLU A 445 8.74 -10.04 -9.96
C GLU A 445 7.69 -9.94 -11.07
N TYR A 446 6.54 -9.32 -10.76
CA TYR A 446 5.36 -9.27 -11.64
C TYR A 446 4.85 -7.86 -11.89
N ILE A 447 5.75 -6.88 -11.85
CA ILE A 447 5.40 -5.48 -12.14
C ILE A 447 6.27 -4.91 -13.27
N THR A 448 5.79 -3.83 -13.85
CA THR A 448 6.49 -3.02 -14.84
C THR A 448 6.21 -1.54 -14.55
N PRO A 449 6.94 -0.60 -15.15
CA PRO A 449 6.63 0.83 -15.04
C PRO A 449 5.19 1.21 -15.44
N GLU A 450 4.50 0.37 -16.21
CA GLU A 450 3.10 0.56 -16.58
C GLU A 450 2.12 0.05 -15.52
N THR A 451 2.42 -1.08 -14.89
CA THR A 451 1.47 -1.77 -13.99
C THR A 451 1.63 -1.42 -12.52
N ILE A 452 2.80 -0.94 -12.11
CA ILE A 452 3.17 -0.71 -10.71
C ILE A 452 2.16 0.15 -9.95
N ASP A 453 1.68 1.24 -10.57
CA ASP A 453 0.74 2.13 -9.89
C ASP A 453 -0.52 1.38 -9.44
N SER A 454 -1.07 0.50 -10.28
CA SER A 454 -2.27 -0.29 -9.95
C SER A 454 -2.00 -1.46 -8.99
N ARG A 455 -0.74 -1.85 -8.85
CA ARG A 455 -0.33 -2.86 -7.86
C ARG A 455 -0.19 -2.26 -6.46
N ILE A 456 0.25 -1.02 -6.37
CA ILE A 456 0.39 -0.28 -5.11
C ILE A 456 -0.93 0.39 -4.73
N TRP A 457 -1.53 1.16 -5.66
CA TRP A 457 -2.65 2.03 -5.37
C TRP A 457 -4.00 1.44 -5.84
N PRO A 458 -5.10 1.76 -5.14
CA PRO A 458 -5.19 2.60 -3.93
C PRO A 458 -4.95 1.82 -2.61
N ARG A 459 -4.64 0.51 -2.66
CA ARG A 459 -4.51 -0.37 -1.47
C ARG A 459 -3.56 0.19 -0.42
N LEU A 460 -2.45 0.79 -0.83
CA LEU A 460 -1.47 1.40 0.07
C LEU A 460 -2.05 2.55 0.90
N ALA A 461 -3.08 3.26 0.41
CA ALA A 461 -3.73 4.32 1.19
C ALA A 461 -4.44 3.78 2.44
N ALA A 462 -5.07 2.62 2.34
CA ALA A 462 -5.69 1.95 3.48
C ALA A 462 -4.64 1.45 4.49
N ILE A 463 -3.51 0.93 4.02
CA ILE A 463 -2.38 0.53 4.88
C ILE A 463 -1.79 1.78 5.59
N ALA A 464 -1.61 2.88 4.87
CA ALA A 464 -1.12 4.13 5.44
C ALA A 464 -2.03 4.63 6.58
N GLU A 465 -3.35 4.46 6.45
CA GLU A 465 -4.30 4.76 7.51
C GLU A 465 -4.09 3.88 8.75
N ARG A 466 -3.78 2.58 8.59
CA ARG A 466 -3.46 1.71 9.74
C ARG A 466 -2.24 2.18 10.51
N PHE A 467 -1.27 2.79 9.82
CA PHE A 467 -0.05 3.29 10.45
C PHE A 467 -0.21 4.69 11.03
N TRP A 468 -1.09 5.51 10.47
CA TRP A 468 -1.32 6.90 10.89
C TRP A 468 -2.39 7.04 11.94
N SER A 469 -3.60 6.48 11.67
CA SER A 469 -4.83 6.75 12.43
C SER A 469 -4.92 5.98 13.75
N PRO A 470 -5.78 6.39 14.68
CA PRO A 470 -6.09 5.60 15.88
C PRO A 470 -6.48 4.16 15.55
N GLY A 471 -6.06 3.18 16.36
CA GLY A 471 -6.35 1.76 16.13
C GLY A 471 -7.83 1.40 16.08
N SER A 472 -8.71 2.25 16.62
CA SER A 472 -10.17 2.12 16.56
C SER A 472 -10.78 2.42 15.19
N VAL A 473 -10.02 3.08 14.29
CA VAL A 473 -10.45 3.32 12.90
C VAL A 473 -10.21 2.04 12.10
N ASN A 474 -11.20 1.16 12.04
CA ASN A 474 -11.09 -0.18 11.44
C ASN A 474 -12.37 -0.67 10.77
N ASP A 475 -13.34 0.21 10.50
CA ASP A 475 -14.55 -0.13 9.73
C ASP A 475 -14.21 -0.26 8.24
N VAL A 476 -14.29 -1.49 7.73
CA VAL A 476 -13.98 -1.81 6.32
C VAL A 476 -14.94 -1.12 5.34
N THR A 477 -16.23 -0.98 5.71
CA THR A 477 -17.22 -0.36 4.82
C THR A 477 -16.95 1.13 4.67
N ASP A 478 -16.66 1.82 5.77
CA ASP A 478 -16.29 3.24 5.76
C ASP A 478 -14.91 3.45 5.10
N MET A 479 -13.98 2.54 5.32
CA MET A 479 -12.67 2.56 4.65
C MET A 479 -12.84 2.57 3.12
N TYR A 480 -13.62 1.64 2.54
CA TYR A 480 -13.84 1.60 1.09
C TYR A 480 -14.54 2.85 0.56
N ARG A 481 -15.51 3.39 1.30
CA ARG A 481 -16.19 4.65 0.95
C ARG A 481 -15.19 5.82 0.82
N ARG A 482 -14.26 5.95 1.77
CA ARG A 482 -13.22 6.99 1.77
C ARG A 482 -12.11 6.70 0.76
N LEU A 483 -11.80 5.42 0.56
CA LEU A 483 -10.80 4.96 -0.40
C LEU A 483 -11.19 5.33 -1.84
N GLU A 484 -12.48 5.25 -2.19
CA GLU A 484 -12.99 5.68 -3.49
C GLU A 484 -12.66 7.16 -3.79
N VAL A 485 -12.86 8.02 -2.80
CA VAL A 485 -12.52 9.45 -2.94
C VAL A 485 -11.00 9.65 -2.98
N THR A 486 -10.27 8.91 -2.17
CA THR A 486 -8.81 8.98 -2.09
C THR A 486 -8.15 8.49 -3.38
N SER A 487 -8.68 7.44 -4.02
CA SER A 487 -8.21 6.94 -5.32
C SER A 487 -8.21 8.06 -6.37
N ARG A 488 -9.31 8.80 -6.50
CA ARG A 488 -9.38 9.94 -7.41
C ARG A 488 -8.36 11.04 -7.09
N ARG A 489 -8.15 11.32 -5.79
CA ARG A 489 -7.16 12.33 -5.34
C ARG A 489 -5.71 11.92 -5.66
N LEU A 490 -5.40 10.62 -5.66
CA LEU A 490 -4.11 10.08 -6.06
C LEU A 490 -3.82 10.32 -7.55
N GLY A 491 -4.85 10.33 -8.40
CA GLY A 491 -4.72 10.73 -9.81
C GLY A 491 -4.23 12.17 -10.01
N GLU A 492 -4.53 13.10 -9.08
CA GLU A 492 -4.09 14.50 -9.14
C GLU A 492 -2.56 14.66 -9.04
N VAL A 493 -1.87 13.66 -8.51
CA VAL A 493 -0.40 13.66 -8.38
C VAL A 493 0.29 12.79 -9.44
N GLY A 494 -0.45 12.39 -10.47
CA GLY A 494 0.09 11.70 -11.65
C GLY A 494 0.14 10.18 -11.56
N LEU A 495 -0.52 9.58 -10.57
CA LEU A 495 -0.65 8.12 -10.49
C LEU A 495 -1.67 7.60 -11.51
N GLY A 496 -1.26 6.58 -12.28
CA GLY A 496 -2.04 6.02 -13.39
C GLY A 496 -2.84 4.76 -13.04
N HIS A 497 -3.07 4.49 -11.76
CA HIS A 497 -3.65 3.24 -11.27
C HIS A 497 -5.10 3.00 -11.74
N GLU A 498 -5.89 4.04 -12.00
CA GLU A 498 -7.26 3.90 -12.51
C GLU A 498 -7.29 3.68 -14.03
N ASP A 499 -6.26 4.08 -14.76
CA ASP A 499 -6.26 4.07 -16.23
C ASP A 499 -5.47 2.92 -16.86
N HIS A 500 -4.61 2.25 -16.10
CA HIS A 500 -3.70 1.26 -16.68
C HIS A 500 -4.45 0.09 -17.32
N THR A 501 -5.46 -0.46 -16.66
CA THR A 501 -6.30 -1.54 -17.17
C THR A 501 -6.88 -1.19 -18.54
N ARG A 502 -7.48 -0.01 -18.67
CA ARG A 502 -8.07 0.45 -19.93
C ARG A 502 -7.02 0.58 -21.04
N ARG A 503 -5.84 1.14 -20.74
CA ARG A 503 -4.75 1.26 -21.72
C ARG A 503 -4.27 -0.10 -22.21
N MET A 504 -4.00 -1.04 -21.28
CA MET A 504 -3.57 -2.39 -21.63
C MET A 504 -4.61 -3.16 -22.41
N VAL A 505 -5.85 -3.17 -21.95
CA VAL A 505 -6.95 -3.90 -22.60
C VAL A 505 -7.22 -3.38 -24.01
N ARG A 506 -7.15 -2.06 -24.25
CA ARG A 506 -7.28 -1.50 -25.61
C ARG A 506 -6.16 -1.99 -26.54
N ARG A 507 -4.96 -2.13 -26.03
CA ARG A 507 -3.81 -2.65 -26.78
C ARG A 507 -3.96 -4.13 -27.12
N LEU A 508 -4.53 -4.92 -26.19
CA LEU A 508 -4.76 -6.36 -26.33
C LEU A 508 -5.96 -6.69 -27.23
N ALA A 509 -7.08 -5.99 -27.06
CA ALA A 509 -8.37 -6.39 -27.61
C ALA A 509 -9.00 -5.39 -28.61
N GLY A 510 -8.35 -4.25 -28.87
CA GLY A 510 -8.84 -3.24 -29.83
C GLY A 510 -10.30 -2.87 -29.59
N ASP A 511 -11.16 -3.00 -30.61
CA ASP A 511 -12.60 -2.68 -30.53
C ASP A 511 -13.37 -3.57 -29.54
N SER A 512 -12.81 -4.71 -29.16
CA SER A 512 -13.40 -5.61 -28.15
C SER A 512 -13.00 -5.25 -26.71
N ALA A 513 -12.19 -4.23 -26.48
CA ALA A 513 -11.76 -3.79 -25.16
C ALA A 513 -12.90 -3.62 -24.13
N PRO A 514 -14.07 -3.04 -24.45
CA PRO A 514 -15.15 -2.91 -23.47
C PRO A 514 -15.67 -4.23 -22.89
N LEU A 515 -15.54 -5.35 -23.63
CA LEU A 515 -15.89 -6.67 -23.12
C LEU A 515 -14.93 -7.14 -22.03
N PHE A 516 -13.63 -6.93 -22.24
CA PHE A 516 -12.59 -7.33 -21.30
C PHE A 516 -12.54 -6.38 -20.10
N GLU A 517 -12.68 -5.07 -20.30
CA GLU A 517 -12.80 -4.10 -19.20
C GLU A 517 -13.94 -4.51 -18.25
N ALA A 518 -15.13 -4.82 -18.80
CA ALA A 518 -16.28 -5.26 -18.01
C ALA A 518 -16.07 -6.61 -17.30
N LEU A 519 -15.29 -7.53 -17.87
CA LEU A 519 -14.90 -8.79 -17.21
C LEU A 519 -13.98 -8.51 -16.03
N LEU A 520 -12.98 -7.65 -16.24
CA LEU A 520 -11.97 -7.32 -15.23
C LEU A 520 -12.54 -6.60 -14.01
N ASP A 521 -13.75 -6.03 -14.10
CA ASP A 521 -14.48 -5.50 -12.94
C ASP A 521 -14.85 -6.58 -11.89
N TYR A 522 -14.83 -7.87 -12.24
CA TYR A 522 -15.28 -8.98 -11.38
C TYR A 522 -14.23 -10.05 -11.12
N VAL A 523 -13.00 -9.80 -11.56
CA VAL A 523 -11.89 -10.75 -11.39
C VAL A 523 -10.64 -10.04 -10.88
N ARG A 524 -9.77 -10.78 -10.22
CA ARG A 524 -8.42 -10.35 -9.83
C ARG A 524 -7.36 -11.30 -10.40
N PRO A 525 -6.09 -10.89 -10.50
CA PRO A 525 -5.00 -11.79 -10.81
C PRO A 525 -4.90 -12.91 -9.74
N ARG A 526 -4.30 -14.04 -10.12
CA ARG A 526 -3.88 -15.01 -9.11
C ARG A 526 -2.88 -14.35 -8.14
N ASP A 527 -2.81 -14.89 -6.93
CA ASP A 527 -1.81 -14.49 -5.95
C ASP A 527 -0.40 -14.78 -6.50
N PHE A 528 0.56 -13.88 -6.28
CA PHE A 528 1.84 -13.87 -7.01
C PHE A 528 1.60 -13.95 -8.54
N GLY A 529 0.85 -13.01 -9.08
CA GLY A 529 0.28 -13.09 -10.43
C GLY A 529 0.80 -12.06 -11.41
N GLY A 530 1.42 -12.58 -12.45
CA GLY A 530 1.75 -11.93 -13.71
C GLY A 530 1.91 -13.00 -14.79
N SER A 531 2.08 -12.56 -16.04
CA SER A 531 2.21 -13.44 -17.20
C SER A 531 3.56 -14.16 -17.28
N GLY A 532 4.57 -13.70 -16.55
CA GLY A 532 5.94 -14.20 -16.64
C GLY A 532 6.36 -15.12 -15.49
N THR A 533 7.29 -16.00 -15.77
CA THR A 533 8.05 -16.80 -14.78
C THR A 533 9.52 -16.40 -14.75
N SER A 534 9.89 -15.36 -15.47
CA SER A 534 11.25 -14.89 -15.67
C SER A 534 11.25 -13.38 -15.95
N GLN A 535 12.31 -12.71 -15.53
CA GLN A 535 12.58 -11.30 -15.81
C GLN A 535 12.51 -10.93 -17.30
N MET A 536 12.76 -11.90 -18.20
CA MET A 536 12.81 -11.68 -19.65
C MET A 536 11.49 -11.94 -20.37
N VAL A 537 10.42 -12.25 -19.65
CA VAL A 537 9.08 -12.48 -20.23
C VAL A 537 8.28 -11.18 -20.14
N PRO A 538 7.71 -10.70 -21.27
CA PRO A 538 6.89 -9.49 -21.25
C PRO A 538 5.62 -9.65 -20.40
N HIS A 539 5.32 -8.65 -19.57
CA HIS A 539 4.07 -8.53 -18.79
C HIS A 539 3.02 -7.80 -19.60
N THR A 540 2.43 -8.45 -20.61
CA THR A 540 1.51 -7.84 -21.56
C THR A 540 0.24 -8.67 -21.81
N GLN A 541 -0.09 -9.59 -20.90
CA GLN A 541 -1.28 -10.43 -20.99
C GLN A 541 -2.46 -9.85 -20.19
N LEU A 542 -3.62 -10.48 -20.30
CA LEU A 542 -4.84 -10.02 -19.61
C LEU A 542 -4.71 -10.03 -18.07
N ILE A 543 -3.95 -10.99 -17.52
CA ILE A 543 -3.65 -11.03 -16.08
C ILE A 543 -2.91 -9.77 -15.61
N ASP A 544 -2.02 -9.21 -16.43
CA ASP A 544 -1.25 -8.02 -16.09
C ASP A 544 -2.13 -6.76 -16.10
N ALA A 545 -3.20 -6.75 -16.90
CA ALA A 545 -4.20 -5.70 -16.95
C ALA A 545 -5.19 -5.72 -15.78
N ALA A 546 -5.36 -6.87 -15.11
CA ALA A 546 -6.29 -7.02 -13.99
C ALA A 546 -5.74 -6.32 -12.72
N VAL A 547 -6.61 -5.77 -11.88
CA VAL A 547 -6.26 -5.18 -10.58
C VAL A 547 -6.55 -6.14 -9.43
N ALA A 548 -5.82 -6.01 -8.34
CA ALA A 548 -5.96 -6.91 -7.19
C ALA A 548 -7.31 -6.80 -6.48
N ASP A 549 -7.87 -5.59 -6.46
CA ASP A 549 -9.13 -5.27 -5.75
C ASP A 549 -10.02 -4.38 -6.62
N PRO A 550 -10.81 -4.99 -7.54
CA PRO A 550 -11.64 -4.25 -8.47
C PRO A 550 -12.70 -3.41 -7.77
N HIS A 551 -12.78 -2.12 -8.09
CA HIS A 551 -13.71 -1.14 -7.50
C HIS A 551 -15.18 -1.59 -7.53
N ALA A 552 -15.62 -2.22 -8.64
CA ALA A 552 -16.99 -2.70 -8.79
C ALA A 552 -17.42 -3.70 -7.70
N THR A 553 -16.48 -4.32 -7.01
CA THR A 553 -16.74 -5.37 -6.01
C THR A 553 -16.61 -4.92 -4.55
N TRP A 554 -16.17 -3.69 -4.29
CA TRP A 554 -15.90 -3.21 -2.92
C TRP A 554 -17.10 -3.27 -1.98
N ASP A 555 -18.33 -2.99 -2.46
CA ASP A 555 -19.59 -3.14 -1.67
C ASP A 555 -20.43 -4.35 -2.08
N LEU A 556 -19.91 -5.27 -2.89
CA LEU A 556 -20.74 -6.38 -3.44
C LEU A 556 -21.27 -7.27 -2.31
N ALA A 557 -20.45 -7.64 -1.34
CA ALA A 557 -20.85 -8.43 -0.19
C ALA A 557 -21.81 -7.65 0.75
N GLY A 558 -21.61 -6.36 0.92
CA GLY A 558 -22.52 -5.48 1.68
C GLY A 558 -23.91 -5.40 1.02
N ARG A 559 -23.94 -5.19 -0.28
CA ARG A 559 -25.20 -5.23 -1.06
C ARG A 559 -25.88 -6.59 -0.98
N ALA A 560 -25.13 -7.69 -1.01
CA ALA A 560 -25.69 -9.04 -0.89
C ALA A 560 -26.35 -9.26 0.48
N ARG A 561 -25.75 -8.81 1.58
CA ARG A 561 -26.36 -8.88 2.92
C ARG A 561 -27.65 -8.06 2.98
N ARG A 562 -27.65 -6.82 2.51
CA ARG A 562 -28.84 -5.96 2.52
C ARG A 562 -29.96 -6.52 1.62
N ALA A 563 -29.63 -7.02 0.44
CA ALA A 563 -30.61 -7.65 -0.45
C ALA A 563 -31.22 -8.92 0.17
N GLY A 564 -30.41 -9.73 0.86
CA GLY A 564 -30.88 -10.92 1.59
C GLY A 564 -31.88 -10.61 2.71
N THR A 565 -31.83 -9.40 3.28
CA THR A 565 -32.78 -8.91 4.29
C THR A 565 -33.93 -8.07 3.72
N GLY A 566 -34.03 -7.93 2.38
CA GLY A 566 -35.17 -7.31 1.70
C GLY A 566 -34.95 -5.88 1.17
N ASP A 567 -33.68 -5.39 1.14
CA ASP A 567 -33.36 -4.11 0.51
C ASP A 567 -33.51 -4.21 -1.02
N VAL A 568 -34.55 -3.55 -1.56
CA VAL A 568 -34.90 -3.57 -2.99
C VAL A 568 -33.85 -2.83 -3.85
N ALA A 569 -33.26 -1.76 -3.34
CA ALA A 569 -32.25 -1.00 -4.07
C ALA A 569 -30.97 -1.83 -4.24
N ALA A 570 -30.49 -2.46 -3.17
CA ALA A 570 -29.34 -3.38 -3.20
C ALA A 570 -29.61 -4.57 -4.14
N ALA A 571 -30.81 -5.18 -4.07
CA ALA A 571 -31.20 -6.27 -4.95
C ALA A 571 -31.23 -5.85 -6.42
N THR A 572 -31.68 -4.63 -6.73
CA THR A 572 -31.73 -4.09 -8.11
C THR A 572 -30.32 -3.92 -8.68
N GLN A 573 -29.40 -3.37 -7.90
CA GLN A 573 -27.98 -3.21 -8.28
C GLN A 573 -27.31 -4.57 -8.53
N LEU A 574 -27.47 -5.52 -7.61
CA LEU A 574 -26.94 -6.88 -7.76
C LEU A 574 -27.48 -7.61 -9.00
N ARG A 575 -28.78 -7.44 -9.32
CA ARG A 575 -29.34 -8.00 -10.54
C ARG A 575 -28.66 -7.45 -11.80
N ALA A 576 -28.30 -6.17 -11.81
CA ALA A 576 -27.56 -5.58 -12.92
C ALA A 576 -26.17 -6.20 -13.05
N ASP A 577 -25.44 -6.36 -11.92
CA ASP A 577 -24.13 -6.99 -11.89
C ASP A 577 -24.18 -8.45 -12.37
N PHE A 578 -25.08 -9.26 -11.80
CA PHE A 578 -25.20 -10.68 -12.19
C PHE A 578 -25.64 -10.87 -13.64
N ARG A 579 -26.56 -10.03 -14.17
CA ARG A 579 -26.90 -10.05 -15.60
C ARG A 579 -25.74 -9.72 -16.51
N ARG A 580 -24.81 -8.84 -16.06
CA ARG A 580 -23.59 -8.53 -16.79
C ARG A 580 -22.66 -9.75 -16.83
N MET A 581 -22.57 -10.49 -15.73
CA MET A 581 -21.76 -11.69 -15.61
C MET A 581 -22.27 -12.83 -16.50
N THR A 582 -23.60 -13.07 -16.57
CA THR A 582 -24.23 -14.14 -17.34
C THR A 582 -24.11 -14.02 -18.88
N GLY A 583 -23.22 -13.27 -19.39
CA GLY A 583 -23.02 -13.15 -20.84
C GLY A 583 -21.54 -13.13 -21.23
N PHE A 584 -20.61 -13.21 -20.26
CA PHE A 584 -19.19 -13.11 -20.58
C PHE A 584 -18.70 -14.29 -21.39
N TYR A 585 -19.05 -15.52 -21.00
CA TYR A 585 -18.58 -16.72 -21.66
C TYR A 585 -18.92 -16.76 -23.16
N SER A 586 -20.18 -16.56 -23.51
CA SER A 586 -20.65 -16.59 -24.89
C SER A 586 -20.03 -15.47 -25.76
N ARG A 587 -19.88 -14.26 -25.18
CA ARG A 587 -19.27 -13.11 -25.88
C ARG A 587 -17.77 -13.32 -26.12
N LEU A 588 -17.03 -13.87 -25.15
CA LEU A 588 -15.62 -14.20 -25.31
C LEU A 588 -15.42 -15.34 -26.32
N LEU A 589 -16.28 -16.37 -26.28
CA LEU A 589 -16.26 -17.45 -27.25
C LEU A 589 -16.41 -16.96 -28.69
N ALA A 590 -17.21 -15.91 -28.91
CA ALA A 590 -17.41 -15.32 -30.23
C ALA A 590 -16.20 -14.53 -30.78
N VAL A 591 -15.25 -14.16 -29.92
CA VAL A 591 -14.06 -13.37 -30.33
C VAL A 591 -12.75 -14.12 -30.16
N LYS A 592 -12.72 -15.32 -29.57
CA LYS A 592 -11.50 -16.06 -29.18
C LYS A 592 -10.55 -16.36 -30.37
N ASP A 593 -11.08 -16.55 -31.56
CA ASP A 593 -10.25 -16.85 -32.75
C ASP A 593 -9.54 -15.62 -33.32
N ARG A 594 -9.96 -14.41 -32.86
CA ARG A 594 -9.36 -13.13 -33.25
C ARG A 594 -8.51 -12.51 -32.14
N ILE A 595 -8.82 -12.84 -30.90
CA ILE A 595 -8.21 -12.28 -29.70
C ILE A 595 -7.75 -13.45 -28.81
N PRO A 596 -6.47 -13.81 -28.84
CA PRO A 596 -5.94 -14.96 -28.07
C PRO A 596 -6.24 -14.87 -26.57
N GLU A 597 -6.22 -13.67 -25.99
CA GLU A 597 -6.48 -13.39 -24.57
C GLU A 597 -7.91 -13.78 -24.15
N ALA A 598 -8.85 -13.87 -25.10
CA ALA A 598 -10.19 -14.36 -24.83
C ALA A 598 -10.16 -15.83 -24.39
N THR A 599 -9.25 -16.64 -24.93
CA THR A 599 -9.09 -18.05 -24.55
C THR A 599 -8.69 -18.18 -23.08
N ASP A 600 -7.77 -17.38 -22.61
CA ASP A 600 -7.31 -17.36 -21.21
C ASP A 600 -8.42 -16.92 -20.25
N ALA A 601 -9.34 -16.07 -20.71
CA ALA A 601 -10.47 -15.56 -19.95
C ALA A 601 -11.68 -16.52 -19.91
N LEU A 602 -11.80 -17.50 -20.82
CA LEU A 602 -12.98 -18.38 -20.93
C LEU A 602 -13.28 -19.14 -19.64
N GLN A 603 -12.25 -19.61 -18.94
CA GLN A 603 -12.41 -20.38 -17.71
C GLN A 603 -13.09 -19.54 -16.61
N VAL A 604 -12.57 -18.35 -16.35
CA VAL A 604 -13.14 -17.46 -15.34
C VAL A 604 -14.49 -16.90 -15.77
N ALA A 605 -14.68 -16.64 -17.07
CA ALA A 605 -15.97 -16.18 -17.60
C ALA A 605 -17.07 -17.24 -17.45
N GLY A 606 -16.76 -18.53 -17.64
CA GLY A 606 -17.69 -19.63 -17.37
C GLY A 606 -18.09 -19.73 -15.89
N ALA A 607 -17.14 -19.51 -15.00
CA ALA A 607 -17.43 -19.46 -13.56
C ALA A 607 -18.29 -18.24 -13.17
N LEU A 608 -18.00 -17.07 -13.73
CA LEU A 608 -18.82 -15.85 -13.50
C LEU A 608 -20.24 -16.03 -14.05
N ASP A 609 -20.39 -16.70 -15.20
CA ASP A 609 -21.68 -17.00 -15.80
C ASP A 609 -22.54 -17.87 -14.86
N GLN A 610 -21.96 -18.94 -14.32
CA GLN A 610 -22.63 -19.82 -13.34
C GLN A 610 -22.97 -19.08 -12.05
N LEU A 611 -22.03 -18.35 -11.46
CA LEU A 611 -22.25 -17.57 -10.25
C LEU A 611 -23.30 -16.48 -10.45
N GLY A 612 -23.32 -15.85 -11.64
CA GLY A 612 -24.33 -14.86 -12.02
C GLY A 612 -25.73 -15.46 -12.06
N HIS A 613 -25.90 -16.64 -12.65
CA HIS A 613 -27.19 -17.35 -12.65
C HIS A 613 -27.66 -17.71 -11.24
N VAL A 614 -26.80 -18.30 -10.44
CA VAL A 614 -27.08 -18.65 -9.03
C VAL A 614 -27.49 -17.39 -8.24
N GLY A 615 -26.76 -16.28 -8.42
CA GLY A 615 -27.06 -15.01 -7.76
C GLY A 615 -28.41 -14.42 -8.15
N LEU A 616 -28.78 -14.46 -9.44
CA LEU A 616 -30.08 -14.01 -9.94
C LEU A 616 -31.21 -14.82 -9.35
N GLU A 617 -31.10 -16.14 -9.36
CA GLU A 617 -32.11 -17.06 -8.82
C GLU A 617 -32.25 -16.91 -7.29
N ALA A 618 -31.13 -16.75 -6.55
CA ALA A 618 -31.16 -16.47 -5.12
C ALA A 618 -31.93 -15.17 -4.81
N LEU A 619 -31.74 -14.11 -5.59
CA LEU A 619 -32.51 -12.87 -5.47
C LEU A 619 -34.00 -13.05 -5.81
N ASP A 620 -34.33 -13.96 -6.73
CA ASP A 620 -35.73 -14.31 -7.04
C ASP A 620 -36.40 -15.06 -5.90
N PHE A 621 -35.72 -16.01 -5.27
CA PHE A 621 -36.23 -16.70 -4.07
C PHE A 621 -36.44 -15.71 -2.92
N ALA A 622 -35.50 -14.81 -2.69
CA ALA A 622 -35.62 -13.76 -1.66
C ALA A 622 -36.85 -12.85 -1.93
N ALA A 623 -37.03 -12.40 -3.16
CA ALA A 623 -38.16 -11.55 -3.56
C ALA A 623 -39.51 -12.25 -3.39
N ARG A 624 -39.63 -13.53 -3.73
CA ARG A 624 -40.84 -14.35 -3.60
C ARG A 624 -41.04 -14.88 -2.18
N ARG A 625 -40.04 -14.75 -1.29
CA ARG A 625 -40.03 -15.35 0.05
C ARG A 625 -40.30 -16.86 0.04
N THR A 626 -39.71 -17.57 -0.93
CA THR A 626 -39.87 -19.01 -1.10
C THR A 626 -38.53 -19.72 -1.01
N SER A 627 -38.46 -20.80 -0.24
CA SER A 627 -37.24 -21.62 -0.14
C SER A 627 -36.95 -22.33 -1.47
N PRO A 628 -35.67 -22.40 -1.90
CA PRO A 628 -35.27 -23.10 -3.11
C PRO A 628 -35.42 -24.62 -2.97
N GLY A 629 -35.74 -25.27 -4.10
CA GLY A 629 -35.83 -26.73 -4.20
C GLY A 629 -34.45 -27.43 -4.07
N PRO A 630 -34.47 -28.79 -3.85
CA PRO A 630 -33.25 -29.56 -3.65
C PRO A 630 -32.22 -29.44 -4.79
N GLN A 631 -32.69 -29.46 -6.05
CA GLN A 631 -31.79 -29.39 -7.20
C GLN A 631 -31.03 -28.08 -7.23
N TRP A 632 -31.73 -26.94 -7.06
CA TRP A 632 -31.05 -25.64 -7.04
C TRP A 632 -29.98 -25.54 -5.95
N ARG A 633 -30.23 -26.16 -4.78
CA ARG A 633 -29.24 -26.19 -3.67
C ARG A 633 -27.96 -26.91 -4.11
N VAL A 634 -28.11 -28.03 -4.83
CA VAL A 634 -26.98 -28.80 -5.38
C VAL A 634 -26.24 -27.98 -6.44
N ASP A 635 -26.96 -27.31 -7.33
CA ASP A 635 -26.37 -26.52 -8.42
C ASP A 635 -25.62 -25.31 -7.85
N ALA A 636 -26.18 -24.63 -6.83
CA ALA A 636 -25.54 -23.51 -6.15
C ALA A 636 -24.25 -23.94 -5.40
N ASP A 637 -24.28 -25.09 -4.69
CA ASP A 637 -23.11 -25.67 -4.03
C ASP A 637 -22.02 -26.04 -5.06
N SER A 638 -22.42 -26.62 -6.20
CA SER A 638 -21.51 -26.98 -7.28
C SER A 638 -20.81 -25.73 -7.88
N ALA A 639 -21.57 -24.66 -8.15
CA ALA A 639 -21.02 -23.42 -8.68
C ALA A 639 -20.05 -22.75 -7.70
N LEU A 640 -20.37 -22.73 -6.41
CA LEU A 640 -19.49 -22.19 -5.36
C LEU A 640 -18.24 -23.07 -5.14
N ALA A 641 -18.39 -24.40 -5.21
CA ALA A 641 -17.27 -25.32 -5.10
C ALA A 641 -16.30 -25.23 -6.28
N ALA A 642 -16.79 -24.93 -7.49
CA ALA A 642 -15.96 -24.76 -8.68
C ALA A 642 -14.95 -23.62 -8.55
N VAL A 643 -15.26 -22.60 -7.72
CA VAL A 643 -14.40 -21.44 -7.44
C VAL A 643 -13.78 -21.47 -6.05
N ALA A 644 -13.69 -22.64 -5.44
CA ALA A 644 -12.95 -22.79 -4.17
C ALA A 644 -11.45 -22.54 -4.41
N PRO A 645 -10.71 -21.98 -3.43
CA PRO A 645 -9.31 -21.59 -3.59
C PRO A 645 -8.39 -22.70 -4.13
N ASP A 646 -8.60 -23.94 -3.67
CA ASP A 646 -7.85 -25.13 -4.11
C ASP A 646 -8.12 -25.49 -5.60
N ARG A 647 -9.31 -25.25 -6.08
CA ARG A 647 -9.71 -25.48 -7.48
C ARG A 647 -9.14 -24.41 -8.42
N MET A 648 -8.96 -23.19 -7.92
CA MET A 648 -8.47 -22.05 -8.71
C MET A 648 -6.94 -21.89 -8.70
N ARG A 649 -6.16 -22.82 -8.12
CA ARG A 649 -4.70 -22.67 -7.98
C ARG A 649 -3.99 -22.37 -9.29
N GLN A 650 -4.42 -22.98 -10.38
CA GLN A 650 -3.83 -22.82 -11.72
C GLN A 650 -4.47 -21.72 -12.56
N TRP A 651 -5.55 -21.06 -12.06
CA TRP A 651 -6.23 -20.03 -12.83
C TRP A 651 -5.43 -18.73 -12.81
N GLN A 652 -5.25 -18.13 -13.98
CA GLN A 652 -4.59 -16.83 -14.11
C GLN A 652 -5.45 -15.71 -13.50
N LEU A 653 -6.75 -15.74 -13.78
CA LEU A 653 -7.74 -14.81 -13.24
C LEU A 653 -8.71 -15.55 -12.32
N ARG A 654 -9.09 -14.91 -11.21
CA ARG A 654 -9.98 -15.49 -10.18
C ARG A 654 -11.18 -14.60 -9.96
N PRO A 655 -12.41 -15.15 -9.93
CA PRO A 655 -13.60 -14.37 -9.63
C PRO A 655 -13.57 -13.89 -8.17
N VAL A 656 -13.94 -12.62 -7.95
CA VAL A 656 -14.00 -12.01 -6.60
C VAL A 656 -15.43 -11.87 -6.06
N VAL A 657 -16.41 -12.50 -6.73
CA VAL A 657 -17.85 -12.36 -6.44
C VAL A 657 -18.43 -13.51 -5.60
N ALA A 658 -17.65 -14.56 -5.38
CA ALA A 658 -18.12 -15.80 -4.74
C ALA A 658 -18.74 -15.59 -3.35
N ASP A 659 -18.16 -14.72 -2.53
CA ASP A 659 -18.67 -14.44 -1.19
C ASP A 659 -20.03 -13.73 -1.21
N ALA A 660 -20.26 -12.80 -2.16
CA ALA A 660 -21.54 -12.16 -2.32
C ALA A 660 -22.64 -13.17 -2.77
N VAL A 661 -22.29 -14.08 -3.68
CA VAL A 661 -23.21 -15.15 -4.10
C VAL A 661 -23.49 -16.11 -2.95
N ARG A 662 -22.48 -16.49 -2.16
CA ARG A 662 -22.63 -17.34 -0.97
C ARG A 662 -23.62 -16.74 0.04
N LEU A 663 -23.47 -15.45 0.36
CA LEU A 663 -24.37 -14.72 1.26
C LEU A 663 -25.82 -14.76 0.78
N LEU A 664 -26.08 -14.61 -0.54
CA LEU A 664 -27.41 -14.70 -1.10
C LEU A 664 -27.96 -16.14 -1.10
N VAL A 665 -27.13 -17.12 -1.37
CA VAL A 665 -27.49 -18.54 -1.30
C VAL A 665 -27.91 -18.92 0.12
N ASP A 666 -27.14 -18.50 1.12
CA ASP A 666 -27.44 -18.75 2.52
C ASP A 666 -28.74 -18.06 2.95
N ALA A 667 -28.96 -16.80 2.53
CA ALA A 667 -30.21 -16.09 2.77
C ALA A 667 -31.43 -16.79 2.10
N ALA A 668 -31.30 -17.25 0.87
CA ALA A 668 -32.36 -17.99 0.18
C ALA A 668 -32.68 -19.33 0.86
N ARG A 669 -31.68 -20.04 1.36
CA ARG A 669 -31.86 -21.30 2.09
C ARG A 669 -32.56 -21.15 3.44
N ALA A 670 -32.41 -20.00 4.08
CA ALA A 670 -33.06 -19.68 5.35
C ALA A 670 -34.56 -19.36 5.22
N LEU A 671 -35.08 -19.23 3.99
CA LEU A 671 -36.49 -18.93 3.74
C LEU A 671 -37.39 -20.14 4.07
N PRO A 672 -38.66 -19.93 4.51
CA PRO A 672 -39.60 -21.00 4.82
C PRO A 672 -39.96 -21.83 3.56
N SER A 673 -40.11 -23.13 3.74
CA SER A 673 -40.55 -24.02 2.65
C SER A 673 -41.97 -23.71 2.22
N PRO A 674 -42.32 -23.82 0.91
CA PRO A 674 -43.68 -23.69 0.46
C PRO A 674 -44.58 -24.73 1.15
N GLY A 675 -45.48 -24.33 2.05
CA GLY A 675 -46.40 -25.21 2.74
C GLY A 675 -46.20 -25.40 4.24
N GLY A 676 -45.21 -24.79 4.87
CA GLY A 676 -45.11 -24.65 6.31
C GLY A 676 -46.03 -23.53 6.81
N SER A 677 -47.19 -23.84 7.35
CA SER A 677 -47.99 -22.88 8.10
C SER A 677 -47.21 -22.36 9.30
N LEU A 678 -47.20 -21.03 9.48
CA LEU A 678 -46.78 -20.34 10.70
C LEU A 678 -47.59 -20.83 11.90
#